data_1a5d277106deaf64601bfedfdb7a0dab
#
_entry.id   1a5d277106deaf64601bfedfdb7a0dab
#
_cell.length_a   1.000
_cell.length_b   1.000
_cell.length_c   1.000
_cell.angle_alpha   90.00
_cell.angle_beta   90.00
_cell.angle_gamma   90.00
#
_symmetry.space_group_name_H-M   'P 1'
#
loop_
_entity.id
_entity.type
_entity.pdbx_description
1 polymer ?
#
loop_
_entity_poly.entity_id
_entity_poly.type
_entity_poly.pdbx_seq_one_letter_code
_entity_poly.pdbx_strand_id
1 'polypeptide(L)'
;MKKFLLLLFLPLSVCCQNTIGLPDVINYSKQIYGGGLQNWDIKQDKNGIIYSANNEGLLSFDGKKWSLHSLPNKTIVRSVEIGINNKIYVGGQDELGYFAPGKNGQLQYTSLTQFIPAKDKSFGDVWDIIIFNTNVFFRSGNKVFKFTNESVATYYAPLEWSYIGVCNGHLYAHDYKAGLMVFENDIWAPLSVKITSPLNGPVTNIIPVDKGNALITTLKDGLFILSANTISKLVSANDSFFATERIYAAAAINNEWVALATNNSGVYIIDHQANIIQRFSDKEGLQNNNVLSIFLDRQSNLWLGLNNGIDLIAYNSAIKQINPVLQNGSGYTAIIYNNSLYAGTSNGLYSVALQPMKDLSFSKGVFAAVNNGNAQTWALAQINNQLLLGNHDGAFVINHNTAQPISTNRGFWNFIPMSGIFPTAQMVSGNYKGLSFFDFNNGQFTLTGQVQGFTESSRFVAIDKYNNIWVSHPYHGIFKTSKNNDGTYATTLYTDKKGLPSILDNHIYKIKNEVVVATVKGVFIYNPTKDVFEASPFYNKLLGNQSIRYLKEDVAGNIWFIHEKILGVVDISGKEPVIIYLPELNNKMLSGFEFIYPVDKNNIFLGGEKGFFHINYEKYKKTLPDLQVQIRTVRIIDKTDSLLFGGYFAPVNETQVQDAVAVPAISDDWKTIRFEFSTAVFGYPSNLEYSYRLKGFDANWSDWTTRTEKEYTNLPAGS
;
A
#
# COMPACT_ATOMS: atom_id res chain seq x y z
N MET A 1 -56.93 -13.20 -28.38
CA MET A 1 -56.25 -13.15 -27.08
C MET A 1 -54.80 -12.81 -27.31
N LYS A 2 -54.40 -11.54 -27.17
CA LYS A 2 -53.03 -11.07 -27.27
C LYS A 2 -52.37 -11.19 -25.88
N LYS A 3 -51.36 -12.08 -25.76
CA LYS A 3 -50.56 -12.16 -24.55
C LYS A 3 -49.57 -11.00 -24.52
N PHE A 4 -49.77 -10.07 -23.60
CA PHE A 4 -48.78 -9.05 -23.24
C PHE A 4 -47.67 -9.70 -22.40
N LEU A 5 -46.49 -9.75 -22.92
CA LEU A 5 -45.27 -10.12 -22.18
C LEU A 5 -44.78 -8.89 -21.43
N LEU A 6 -45.06 -8.84 -20.12
CA LEU A 6 -44.55 -7.79 -19.22
C LEU A 6 -43.06 -8.09 -18.95
N LEU A 7 -42.15 -7.44 -19.68
CA LEU A 7 -40.73 -7.42 -19.33
C LEU A 7 -40.58 -6.58 -18.06
N LEU A 8 -40.42 -7.24 -16.91
CA LEU A 8 -39.97 -6.58 -15.69
C LEU A 8 -38.51 -6.17 -15.90
N PHE A 9 -38.29 -4.89 -16.19
CA PHE A 9 -37.03 -4.23 -15.97
C PHE A 9 -36.82 -4.10 -14.46
N LEU A 10 -36.16 -5.09 -13.86
CA LEU A 10 -35.49 -4.91 -12.58
C LEU A 10 -34.39 -3.88 -12.82
N PRO A 11 -34.35 -2.76 -12.11
CA PRO A 11 -33.19 -1.90 -12.11
C PRO A 11 -32.05 -2.76 -11.52
N LEU A 12 -31.15 -3.23 -12.35
CA LEU A 12 -29.82 -3.62 -11.92
C LEU A 12 -29.21 -2.35 -11.31
N SER A 13 -29.38 -2.19 -9.99
CA SER A 13 -28.51 -1.33 -9.23
C SER A 13 -27.10 -1.85 -9.51
N VAL A 14 -26.41 -1.20 -10.43
CA VAL A 14 -24.98 -1.34 -10.62
C VAL A 14 -24.37 -0.74 -9.34
N CYS A 15 -24.40 -1.51 -8.26
CA CYS A 15 -23.52 -1.27 -7.13
C CYS A 15 -22.13 -1.18 -7.72
N CYS A 16 -21.53 -0.02 -7.66
CA CYS A 16 -20.19 0.22 -8.17
C CYS A 16 -19.25 -0.78 -7.50
N GLN A 17 -18.95 -1.87 -8.21
CA GLN A 17 -18.06 -2.91 -7.72
C GLN A 17 -16.68 -2.29 -7.53
N ASN A 18 -16.08 -2.54 -6.38
CA ASN A 18 -14.73 -2.07 -6.09
C ASN A 18 -13.69 -2.92 -6.80
N THR A 19 -12.44 -2.47 -6.79
CA THR A 19 -11.29 -3.23 -7.28
C THR A 19 -11.02 -4.42 -6.39
N ILE A 20 -10.54 -5.53 -6.96
CA ILE A 20 -10.24 -6.75 -6.20
C ILE A 20 -9.02 -6.58 -5.29
N GLY A 21 -8.08 -5.71 -5.66
CA GLY A 21 -6.90 -5.38 -4.86
C GLY A 21 -7.05 -4.03 -4.17
N LEU A 22 -6.83 -4.02 -2.86
CA LEU A 22 -6.91 -2.82 -2.03
C LEU A 22 -5.55 -2.53 -1.39
N PRO A 23 -5.06 -1.27 -1.43
CA PRO A 23 -3.89 -0.87 -0.66
C PRO A 23 -4.19 -0.92 0.84
N ASP A 24 -3.13 -1.04 1.65
CA ASP A 24 -3.26 -0.99 3.11
C ASP A 24 -3.78 0.39 3.55
N VAL A 25 -4.67 0.39 4.54
CA VAL A 25 -5.17 1.57 5.25
C VAL A 25 -4.61 1.55 6.67
N ILE A 26 -3.91 2.62 7.05
CA ILE A 26 -3.32 2.77 8.37
C ILE A 26 -4.10 3.80 9.14
N ASN A 27 -4.58 3.40 10.30
CA ASN A 27 -5.46 4.21 11.12
C ASN A 27 -4.70 4.82 12.31
N TYR A 28 -4.70 6.15 12.40
CA TYR A 28 -4.20 6.89 13.55
C TYR A 28 -5.39 7.41 14.35
N SER A 29 -5.68 6.75 15.48
CA SER A 29 -6.75 7.16 16.38
C SER A 29 -6.32 8.33 17.26
N LYS A 30 -7.29 9.01 17.89
CA LYS A 30 -7.04 10.08 18.86
C LYS A 30 -6.01 9.69 19.94
N GLN A 31 -6.05 8.45 20.41
CA GLN A 31 -5.12 7.96 21.42
C GLN A 31 -3.67 7.90 20.92
N ILE A 32 -3.49 7.69 19.60
CA ILE A 32 -2.16 7.61 18.98
C ILE A 32 -1.58 9.01 18.77
N TYR A 33 -2.37 9.97 18.24
CA TYR A 33 -1.83 11.29 17.93
C TYR A 33 -1.97 12.31 19.08
N GLY A 34 -2.77 12.03 20.13
CA GLY A 34 -2.84 12.84 21.34
C GLY A 34 -3.46 14.23 21.17
N GLY A 35 -4.39 14.40 20.22
CA GLY A 35 -5.10 15.66 19.95
C GLY A 35 -6.61 15.52 20.01
N GLY A 36 -7.35 16.48 19.45
CA GLY A 36 -8.82 16.47 19.34
C GLY A 36 -9.30 15.48 18.27
N LEU A 37 -10.62 15.27 18.19
CA LEU A 37 -11.21 14.25 17.30
C LEU A 37 -11.09 14.62 15.82
N GLN A 38 -11.41 15.89 15.48
CA GLN A 38 -11.54 16.33 14.08
C GLN A 38 -10.24 16.86 13.53
N ASN A 39 -9.94 16.46 12.28
CA ASN A 39 -8.74 16.86 11.55
C ASN A 39 -9.17 17.53 10.24
N TRP A 40 -8.94 18.84 10.13
CA TRP A 40 -9.59 19.72 9.15
C TRP A 40 -8.78 19.95 7.88
N ASP A 41 -7.46 19.90 7.98
CA ASP A 41 -6.55 20.09 6.86
C ASP A 41 -5.24 19.33 7.11
N ILE A 42 -4.56 18.88 6.05
CA ILE A 42 -3.31 18.13 6.14
C ILE A 42 -2.34 18.65 5.08
N LYS A 43 -1.09 18.87 5.48
CA LYS A 43 0.02 19.25 4.59
C LYS A 43 1.30 18.51 4.95
N GLN A 44 2.26 18.52 4.03
CA GLN A 44 3.60 17.95 4.23
C GLN A 44 4.67 19.01 3.95
N ASP A 45 5.66 19.13 4.85
CA ASP A 45 6.79 20.02 4.61
C ASP A 45 7.88 19.36 3.76
N LYS A 46 8.94 20.12 3.42
CA LYS A 46 10.06 19.61 2.63
C LYS A 46 10.89 18.53 3.31
N ASN A 47 10.77 18.39 4.63
CA ASN A 47 11.43 17.36 5.43
C ASN A 47 10.61 16.06 5.50
N GLY A 48 9.43 16.05 4.87
CA GLY A 48 8.50 14.94 4.90
C GLY A 48 7.60 14.92 6.14
N ILE A 49 7.70 15.87 7.07
CA ILE A 49 6.85 15.94 8.24
C ILE A 49 5.42 16.25 7.80
N ILE A 50 4.46 15.47 8.30
CA ILE A 50 3.02 15.70 8.10
C ILE A 50 2.52 16.63 9.19
N TYR A 51 1.74 17.62 8.79
CA TYR A 51 1.03 18.54 9.69
C TYR A 51 -0.47 18.38 9.49
N SER A 52 -1.21 18.32 10.61
CA SER A 52 -2.68 18.30 10.56
C SER A 52 -3.28 19.40 11.43
N ALA A 53 -4.20 20.14 10.84
CA ALA A 53 -5.02 21.11 11.54
C ALA A 53 -6.07 20.38 12.38
N ASN A 54 -6.02 20.55 13.71
CA ASN A 54 -6.80 19.76 14.66
C ASN A 54 -7.56 20.64 15.67
N ASN A 55 -8.61 20.12 16.27
CA ASN A 55 -9.42 20.85 17.25
C ASN A 55 -8.63 21.34 18.48
N GLU A 56 -7.48 20.78 18.80
CA GLU A 56 -6.67 21.16 19.96
C GLU A 56 -5.37 21.90 19.57
N GLY A 57 -5.15 22.14 18.27
CA GLY A 57 -3.95 22.83 17.76
C GLY A 57 -3.44 22.24 16.47
N LEU A 58 -2.16 22.44 16.20
CA LEU A 58 -1.45 21.85 15.07
C LEU A 58 -0.81 20.54 15.51
N LEU A 59 -1.15 19.43 14.85
CA LEU A 59 -0.44 18.16 14.98
C LEU A 59 0.73 18.11 14.00
N SER A 60 1.87 17.53 14.40
CA SER A 60 2.96 17.17 13.51
C SER A 60 3.33 15.70 13.66
N PHE A 61 3.68 15.02 12.57
CA PHE A 61 4.09 13.62 12.54
C PHE A 61 5.36 13.42 11.71
N ASP A 62 6.38 12.85 12.31
CA ASP A 62 7.71 12.67 11.72
C ASP A 62 7.98 11.26 11.18
N GLY A 63 6.94 10.44 11.08
CA GLY A 63 7.01 9.02 10.72
C GLY A 63 7.09 8.08 11.93
N LYS A 64 7.39 8.60 13.13
CA LYS A 64 7.45 7.82 14.36
C LYS A 64 6.59 8.40 15.47
N LYS A 65 6.67 9.71 15.68
CA LYS A 65 6.04 10.40 16.82
C LYS A 65 5.09 11.50 16.36
N TRP A 66 3.93 11.53 16.96
CA TRP A 66 3.00 12.65 16.90
C TRP A 66 3.33 13.69 17.96
N SER A 67 3.19 14.96 17.64
CA SER A 67 3.35 16.08 18.57
C SER A 67 2.26 17.11 18.37
N LEU A 68 1.67 17.59 19.47
CA LEU A 68 0.64 18.64 19.46
C LEU A 68 1.26 20.00 19.81
N HIS A 69 1.01 21.00 18.97
CA HIS A 69 1.42 22.39 19.14
C HIS A 69 0.18 23.26 19.30
N SER A 70 -0.14 23.65 20.53
CA SER A 70 -1.32 24.47 20.82
C SER A 70 -1.08 25.92 20.49
N LEU A 71 -2.12 26.63 20.03
CA LEU A 71 -2.12 28.07 19.91
C LEU A 71 -2.18 28.75 21.30
N PRO A 72 -1.71 29.99 21.45
CA PRO A 72 -1.69 30.69 22.76
C PRO A 72 -3.07 30.82 23.40
N ASN A 73 -4.11 31.03 22.59
CA ASN A 73 -5.50 31.12 23.03
C ASN A 73 -6.19 29.76 23.17
N LYS A 74 -5.46 28.64 22.92
CA LYS A 74 -5.95 27.24 22.96
C LYS A 74 -7.17 27.01 22.08
N THR A 75 -7.30 27.77 20.98
CA THR A 75 -8.38 27.59 20.03
C THR A 75 -8.05 26.47 19.02
N ILE A 76 -9.07 26.06 18.29
CA ILE A 76 -8.99 25.12 17.18
C ILE A 76 -8.08 25.65 16.06
N VAL A 77 -7.38 24.76 15.38
CA VAL A 77 -6.74 25.02 14.07
C VAL A 77 -7.62 24.39 12.98
N ARG A 78 -8.03 25.21 12.00
CA ARG A 78 -8.89 24.80 10.87
C ARG A 78 -8.12 24.59 9.59
N SER A 79 -7.07 25.34 9.39
CA SER A 79 -6.29 25.28 8.15
C SER A 79 -4.78 25.34 8.44
N VAL A 80 -4.00 24.75 7.57
CA VAL A 80 -2.54 24.74 7.62
C VAL A 80 -1.97 24.88 6.21
N GLU A 81 -0.89 25.66 6.05
CA GLU A 81 -0.16 25.75 4.78
C GLU A 81 1.34 25.91 5.04
N ILE A 82 2.17 25.31 4.19
CA ILE A 82 3.63 25.34 4.32
C ILE A 82 4.23 26.44 3.44
N GLY A 83 4.82 27.41 4.09
CA GLY A 83 5.46 28.54 3.42
C GLY A 83 6.82 28.19 2.79
N ILE A 84 7.25 29.04 1.85
CA ILE A 84 8.54 28.92 1.13
C ILE A 84 9.73 28.85 2.11
N ASN A 85 9.64 29.58 3.22
CA ASN A 85 10.69 29.62 4.27
C ASN A 85 10.45 28.60 5.40
N ASN A 86 9.76 27.50 5.15
CA ASN A 86 9.33 26.52 6.16
C ASN A 86 8.54 27.09 7.33
N LYS A 87 7.96 28.28 7.20
CA LYS A 87 6.94 28.75 8.11
C LYS A 87 5.69 27.90 7.91
N ILE A 88 5.15 27.40 9.00
CA ILE A 88 3.93 26.58 9.00
C ILE A 88 2.80 27.52 9.37
N TYR A 89 2.11 28.07 8.36
CA TYR A 89 0.98 28.98 8.57
C TYR A 89 -0.22 28.18 9.09
N VAL A 90 -0.90 28.76 10.08
CA VAL A 90 -2.09 28.16 10.68
C VAL A 90 -3.21 29.19 10.86
N GLY A 91 -4.43 28.76 10.67
CA GLY A 91 -5.63 29.53 10.89
C GLY A 91 -6.57 28.85 11.89
N GLY A 92 -6.99 29.59 12.88
CA GLY A 92 -7.94 29.15 13.91
C GLY A 92 -9.15 30.06 14.02
N GLN A 93 -9.82 30.04 15.17
CA GLN A 93 -10.95 30.96 15.45
C GLN A 93 -10.41 32.27 16.01
N ASP A 94 -10.64 33.36 15.29
CA ASP A 94 -10.14 34.71 15.59
C ASP A 94 -8.63 34.80 15.84
N GLU A 95 -7.89 33.81 15.29
CA GLU A 95 -6.43 33.69 15.39
C GLU A 95 -5.84 33.19 14.09
N LEU A 96 -4.75 33.81 13.65
CA LEU A 96 -3.96 33.37 12.51
C LEU A 96 -2.49 33.76 12.70
N GLY A 97 -1.61 32.94 12.17
CA GLY A 97 -0.18 33.14 12.33
C GLY A 97 0.64 32.01 11.74
N TYR A 98 1.82 31.81 12.26
CA TYR A 98 2.69 30.73 11.81
C TYR A 98 3.55 30.18 12.94
N PHE A 99 3.90 28.90 12.82
CA PHE A 99 4.99 28.28 13.56
C PHE A 99 6.29 28.37 12.77
N ALA A 100 7.38 28.63 13.46
CA ALA A 100 8.72 28.61 12.91
C ALA A 100 9.71 28.08 13.97
N PRO A 101 10.89 27.52 13.56
CA PRO A 101 11.89 27.06 14.50
C PRO A 101 12.46 28.21 15.33
N GLY A 102 12.46 28.06 16.65
CA GLY A 102 13.22 28.92 17.56
C GLY A 102 14.70 28.52 17.62
N LYS A 103 15.47 29.19 18.47
CA LYS A 103 16.94 28.97 18.61
C LYS A 103 17.34 27.55 18.93
N ASN A 104 16.50 26.81 19.68
CA ASN A 104 16.73 25.42 20.04
C ASN A 104 16.00 24.43 19.09
N GLY A 105 15.55 24.87 17.92
CA GLY A 105 14.85 24.03 16.97
C GLY A 105 13.46 23.57 17.41
N GLN A 106 12.86 24.14 18.45
CA GLN A 106 11.43 23.95 18.76
C GLN A 106 10.58 24.89 17.92
N LEU A 107 9.41 24.43 17.51
CA LEU A 107 8.44 25.29 16.86
C LEU A 107 7.89 26.33 17.85
N GLN A 108 7.98 27.59 17.46
CA GLN A 108 7.47 28.75 18.19
C GLN A 108 6.39 29.44 17.36
N TYR A 109 5.29 29.77 17.99
CA TYR A 109 4.16 30.43 17.34
C TYR A 109 4.38 31.96 17.31
N THR A 110 4.06 32.56 16.16
CA THR A 110 4.01 34.01 15.97
C THR A 110 2.63 34.38 15.43
N SER A 111 1.85 35.16 16.22
CA SER A 111 0.56 35.66 15.81
C SER A 111 0.73 36.81 14.78
N LEU A 112 -0.09 36.78 13.74
CA LEU A 112 -0.20 37.86 12.75
C LEU A 112 -1.38 38.82 13.03
N THR A 113 -2.20 38.52 14.03
CA THR A 113 -3.38 39.34 14.38
C THR A 113 -3.03 40.77 14.82
N GLN A 114 -1.78 41.00 15.27
CA GLN A 114 -1.28 42.33 15.61
C GLN A 114 -1.28 43.30 14.42
N PHE A 115 -1.14 42.80 13.20
CA PHE A 115 -1.11 43.59 11.96
C PHE A 115 -2.53 43.88 11.43
N ILE A 116 -3.57 43.15 11.94
CA ILE A 116 -4.96 43.31 11.51
C ILE A 116 -5.56 44.54 12.18
N PRO A 117 -6.21 45.45 11.41
CA PRO A 117 -6.93 46.61 11.99
C PRO A 117 -7.95 46.16 13.04
N ALA A 118 -8.12 46.97 14.11
CA ALA A 118 -9.00 46.62 15.24
C ALA A 118 -10.43 46.26 14.82
N LYS A 119 -10.98 46.97 13.80
CA LYS A 119 -12.30 46.72 13.24
C LYS A 119 -12.47 45.34 12.56
N ASP A 120 -11.36 44.71 12.20
CA ASP A 120 -11.35 43.47 11.45
C ASP A 120 -10.91 42.26 12.28
N LYS A 121 -10.59 42.42 13.56
CA LYS A 121 -10.04 41.33 14.43
C LYS A 121 -11.05 40.25 14.80
N SER A 122 -12.36 40.51 14.69
CA SER A 122 -13.38 39.49 14.80
C SER A 122 -13.72 38.96 13.40
N PHE A 123 -13.19 37.80 13.05
CA PHE A 123 -13.30 37.20 11.71
C PHE A 123 -13.77 35.73 11.74
N GLY A 124 -13.86 35.11 12.93
CA GLY A 124 -14.29 33.74 13.10
C GLY A 124 -13.22 32.71 12.64
N ASP A 125 -13.67 31.58 12.18
CA ASP A 125 -12.79 30.49 11.72
C ASP A 125 -12.07 30.84 10.41
N VAL A 126 -10.78 30.54 10.33
CA VAL A 126 -9.95 30.63 9.11
C VAL A 126 -9.90 29.28 8.43
N TRP A 127 -10.69 29.12 7.36
CA TRP A 127 -10.92 27.86 6.70
C TRP A 127 -9.88 27.46 5.66
N ASP A 128 -9.26 28.43 4.98
CA ASP A 128 -8.23 28.18 3.97
C ASP A 128 -7.05 29.12 4.18
N ILE A 129 -5.85 28.61 3.87
CA ILE A 129 -4.62 29.38 3.74
C ILE A 129 -4.00 29.05 2.40
N ILE A 130 -3.70 30.08 1.61
CA ILE A 130 -3.12 29.92 0.27
C ILE A 130 -1.91 30.80 0.11
N ILE A 131 -0.85 30.27 -0.47
CA ILE A 131 0.32 31.05 -0.87
C ILE A 131 0.23 31.29 -2.38
N PHE A 132 0.23 32.57 -2.75
CA PHE A 132 0.18 32.99 -4.15
C PHE A 132 1.08 34.21 -4.38
N ASN A 133 2.01 34.11 -5.33
CA ASN A 133 2.98 35.18 -5.66
C ASN A 133 3.67 35.75 -4.41
N THR A 134 4.23 34.90 -3.54
CA THR A 134 4.90 35.28 -2.29
C THR A 134 3.99 35.86 -1.19
N ASN A 135 2.73 36.12 -1.46
CA ASN A 135 1.75 36.55 -0.47
C ASN A 135 1.02 35.37 0.15
N VAL A 136 0.61 35.56 1.40
CA VAL A 136 -0.18 34.56 2.13
C VAL A 136 -1.61 35.10 2.30
N PHE A 137 -2.56 34.31 1.84
CA PHE A 137 -3.98 34.64 1.94
C PHE A 137 -4.63 33.73 2.99
N PHE A 138 -5.38 34.35 3.91
CA PHE A 138 -6.18 33.65 4.92
C PHE A 138 -7.66 33.94 4.67
N ARG A 139 -8.48 32.92 4.47
CA ARG A 139 -9.91 33.06 4.24
C ARG A 139 -10.71 32.72 5.48
N SER A 140 -11.48 33.65 5.96
CA SER A 140 -12.65 33.42 6.84
C SER A 140 -13.94 33.50 6.05
N GLY A 141 -15.12 33.29 6.69
CA GLY A 141 -16.39 33.37 6.00
C GLY A 141 -16.67 34.73 5.38
N ASN A 142 -16.31 35.81 6.06
CA ASN A 142 -16.65 37.21 5.63
C ASN A 142 -15.42 37.99 5.15
N LYS A 143 -14.21 37.51 5.33
CA LYS A 143 -12.97 38.24 5.00
C LYS A 143 -11.91 37.34 4.39
N VAL A 144 -11.13 37.93 3.50
CA VAL A 144 -9.83 37.35 3.05
C VAL A 144 -8.76 38.37 3.42
N PHE A 145 -7.78 37.93 4.21
CA PHE A 145 -6.60 38.72 4.55
C PHE A 145 -5.44 38.32 3.65
N LYS A 146 -4.88 39.30 2.93
CA LYS A 146 -3.64 39.14 2.15
C LYS A 146 -2.49 39.73 2.94
N PHE A 147 -1.55 38.92 3.35
CA PHE A 147 -0.32 39.34 3.99
C PHE A 147 0.83 39.42 2.97
N THR A 148 1.49 40.58 2.95
CA THR A 148 2.72 40.83 2.21
C THR A 148 3.76 41.28 3.26
N ASN A 149 4.60 40.39 3.74
CA ASN A 149 5.44 40.57 4.92
C ASN A 149 4.59 40.97 6.15
N GLU A 150 4.79 42.15 6.71
CA GLU A 150 4.06 42.69 7.87
C GLU A 150 2.87 43.60 7.49
N SER A 151 2.59 43.77 6.19
CA SER A 151 1.44 44.53 5.69
C SER A 151 0.27 43.61 5.42
N VAL A 152 -0.93 44.04 5.77
CA VAL A 152 -2.18 43.29 5.54
C VAL A 152 -3.18 44.13 4.74
N ALA A 153 -3.75 43.52 3.71
CA ALA A 153 -4.93 44.01 3.02
C ALA A 153 -6.13 43.11 3.34
N THR A 154 -7.28 43.74 3.63
CA THR A 154 -8.54 43.03 3.94
C THR A 154 -9.53 43.15 2.79
N TYR A 155 -10.01 42.03 2.28
CA TYR A 155 -11.06 41.94 1.26
C TYR A 155 -12.33 41.39 1.88
N TYR A 156 -13.43 42.12 1.78
CA TYR A 156 -14.73 41.73 2.35
C TYR A 156 -15.52 40.93 1.33
N ALA A 157 -16.20 39.88 1.80
CA ALA A 157 -17.11 39.09 0.98
C ALA A 157 -18.33 39.94 0.53
N PRO A 158 -18.79 39.81 -0.72
CA PRO A 158 -20.11 40.32 -1.12
C PRO A 158 -21.27 39.70 -0.34
N LEU A 159 -21.17 38.45 0.08
CA LEU A 159 -22.02 37.75 1.04
C LEU A 159 -21.20 36.91 2.00
N GLU A 160 -20.61 35.83 1.52
CA GLU A 160 -19.76 34.91 2.31
C GLU A 160 -18.82 34.12 1.37
N TRP A 161 -17.53 34.12 1.70
CA TRP A 161 -16.53 33.33 0.99
C TRP A 161 -16.66 31.86 1.34
N SER A 162 -16.90 30.96 0.35
CA SER A 162 -16.94 29.52 0.57
C SER A 162 -15.63 28.80 0.22
N TYR A 163 -14.79 29.40 -0.61
CA TYR A 163 -13.56 28.78 -1.13
C TYR A 163 -12.54 29.84 -1.54
N ILE A 164 -11.25 29.49 -1.41
CA ILE A 164 -10.11 30.14 -2.05
C ILE A 164 -9.09 29.07 -2.44
N GLY A 165 -8.51 29.15 -3.64
CA GLY A 165 -7.48 28.19 -4.09
C GLY A 165 -6.81 28.59 -5.38
N VAL A 166 -5.63 27.99 -5.64
CA VAL A 166 -4.83 28.20 -6.85
C VAL A 166 -5.03 27.04 -7.83
N CYS A 167 -5.35 27.38 -9.06
CA CYS A 167 -5.44 26.42 -10.15
C CYS A 167 -4.92 27.04 -11.46
N ASN A 168 -4.09 26.32 -12.19
CA ASN A 168 -3.53 26.74 -13.49
C ASN A 168 -2.89 28.15 -13.46
N GLY A 169 -2.21 28.49 -12.34
CA GLY A 169 -1.52 29.79 -12.17
C GLY A 169 -2.42 30.97 -11.79
N HIS A 170 -3.72 30.75 -11.59
CA HIS A 170 -4.66 31.77 -11.13
C HIS A 170 -5.13 31.48 -9.70
N LEU A 171 -5.39 32.54 -8.93
CA LEU A 171 -6.00 32.47 -7.62
C LEU A 171 -7.50 32.72 -7.78
N TYR A 172 -8.31 31.73 -7.41
CA TYR A 172 -9.76 31.76 -7.46
C TYR A 172 -10.36 31.86 -6.06
N ALA A 173 -11.54 32.47 -5.99
CA ALA A 173 -12.41 32.41 -4.82
C ALA A 173 -13.85 32.19 -5.25
N HIS A 174 -14.68 31.69 -4.35
CA HIS A 174 -16.12 31.59 -4.55
C HIS A 174 -16.87 32.31 -3.42
N ASP A 175 -17.78 33.19 -3.79
CA ASP A 175 -18.71 33.88 -2.90
C ASP A 175 -20.14 33.46 -3.23
N TYR A 176 -21.00 33.28 -2.22
CA TYR A 176 -22.37 32.81 -2.44
C TYR A 176 -23.25 33.75 -3.26
N LYS A 177 -22.93 35.07 -3.33
CA LYS A 177 -23.66 36.05 -4.11
C LYS A 177 -22.98 36.37 -5.43
N ALA A 178 -21.65 36.57 -5.42
CA ALA A 178 -20.89 36.96 -6.60
C ALA A 178 -20.47 35.77 -7.48
N GLY A 179 -20.60 34.55 -6.96
CA GLY A 179 -20.15 33.33 -7.67
C GLY A 179 -18.64 33.18 -7.68
N LEU A 180 -18.11 32.60 -8.78
CA LEU A 180 -16.69 32.39 -8.93
C LEU A 180 -15.96 33.67 -9.33
N MET A 181 -14.87 33.97 -8.62
CA MET A 181 -14.06 35.17 -8.78
C MET A 181 -12.60 34.82 -9.00
N VAL A 182 -11.85 35.71 -9.64
CA VAL A 182 -10.39 35.59 -9.86
C VAL A 182 -9.70 36.81 -9.24
N PHE A 183 -8.52 36.58 -8.68
CA PHE A 183 -7.70 37.65 -8.11
C PHE A 183 -6.71 38.18 -9.13
N GLU A 184 -6.91 39.41 -9.57
CA GLU A 184 -6.06 40.10 -10.55
C GLU A 184 -5.87 41.57 -10.16
N ASN A 185 -4.69 42.13 -10.37
CA ASN A 185 -4.34 43.51 -10.05
C ASN A 185 -4.75 43.94 -8.64
N ASP A 186 -4.55 43.07 -7.65
CA ASP A 186 -4.91 43.30 -6.23
C ASP A 186 -6.39 43.46 -5.95
N ILE A 187 -7.26 43.00 -6.83
CA ILE A 187 -8.72 43.00 -6.61
C ILE A 187 -9.34 41.62 -6.95
N TRP A 188 -10.47 41.32 -6.33
CA TRP A 188 -11.34 40.22 -6.67
C TRP A 188 -12.33 40.65 -7.75
N ALA A 189 -12.24 40.09 -8.95
CA ALA A 189 -13.16 40.33 -10.05
C ALA A 189 -13.99 39.08 -10.36
N PRO A 190 -15.28 39.21 -10.72
CA PRO A 190 -16.09 38.12 -11.20
C PRO A 190 -15.39 37.42 -12.39
N LEU A 191 -15.37 36.09 -12.39
CA LEU A 191 -14.79 35.33 -13.48
C LEU A 191 -15.63 35.49 -14.75
N SER A 192 -15.02 36.05 -15.80
CA SER A 192 -15.71 36.38 -17.07
C SER A 192 -15.76 35.12 -17.98
N VAL A 193 -16.66 34.17 -17.66
CA VAL A 193 -16.89 32.93 -18.43
C VAL A 193 -18.40 32.70 -18.60
N LYS A 194 -18.77 31.98 -19.66
CA LYS A 194 -20.15 31.57 -19.88
C LYS A 194 -20.50 30.41 -18.94
N ILE A 195 -21.44 30.59 -18.05
CA ILE A 195 -21.99 29.54 -17.20
C ILE A 195 -23.14 28.86 -17.95
N THR A 196 -22.97 27.60 -18.31
CA THR A 196 -23.99 26.83 -19.04
C THR A 196 -24.89 26.00 -18.14
N SER A 197 -24.49 25.79 -16.89
CA SER A 197 -25.26 25.10 -15.85
C SER A 197 -25.12 25.83 -14.54
N PRO A 198 -26.21 26.11 -13.79
CA PRO A 198 -26.16 26.87 -12.54
C PRO A 198 -25.20 26.21 -11.53
N LEU A 199 -24.35 27.02 -10.93
CA LEU A 199 -23.45 26.66 -9.81
C LEU A 199 -24.01 27.35 -8.56
N ASN A 200 -24.93 26.71 -7.85
CA ASN A 200 -25.67 27.31 -6.77
C ASN A 200 -25.12 26.97 -5.38
N GLY A 201 -24.43 25.85 -5.28
CA GLY A 201 -23.84 25.36 -4.01
C GLY A 201 -22.41 25.85 -3.80
N PRO A 202 -21.92 25.75 -2.56
CA PRO A 202 -20.55 26.12 -2.25
C PRO A 202 -19.54 25.29 -3.04
N VAL A 203 -18.59 25.96 -3.68
CA VAL A 203 -17.40 25.34 -4.26
C VAL A 203 -16.53 24.86 -3.12
N THR A 204 -16.01 23.63 -3.27
CA THR A 204 -15.12 23.02 -2.26
C THR A 204 -13.69 22.89 -2.77
N ASN A 205 -13.48 22.63 -4.07
CA ASN A 205 -12.14 22.62 -4.68
C ASN A 205 -12.20 23.00 -6.17
N ILE A 206 -11.06 23.49 -6.69
CA ILE A 206 -10.79 23.67 -8.12
C ILE A 206 -9.44 23.00 -8.42
N ILE A 207 -9.45 21.94 -9.20
CA ILE A 207 -8.30 21.05 -9.42
C ILE A 207 -7.95 20.98 -10.90
N PRO A 208 -6.70 21.15 -11.33
CA PRO A 208 -6.31 20.97 -12.72
C PRO A 208 -6.51 19.50 -13.14
N VAL A 209 -7.10 19.27 -14.33
CA VAL A 209 -7.37 17.90 -14.83
C VAL A 209 -6.69 17.61 -16.17
N ASP A 210 -6.58 18.61 -17.04
CA ASP A 210 -5.87 18.51 -18.31
C ASP A 210 -5.37 19.90 -18.76
N LYS A 211 -4.84 20.01 -20.00
CA LYS A 211 -4.26 21.27 -20.52
C LYS A 211 -5.30 22.41 -20.53
N GLY A 212 -5.32 23.17 -19.45
CA GLY A 212 -6.12 24.40 -19.30
C GLY A 212 -7.50 24.20 -18.69
N ASN A 213 -7.97 22.97 -18.50
CA ASN A 213 -9.24 22.69 -17.81
C ASN A 213 -9.03 22.42 -16.34
N ALA A 214 -10.07 22.69 -15.54
CA ALA A 214 -10.10 22.36 -14.13
C ALA A 214 -11.43 21.70 -13.74
N LEU A 215 -11.37 20.74 -12.83
CA LEU A 215 -12.52 20.16 -12.17
C LEU A 215 -12.91 21.05 -11.00
N ILE A 216 -14.15 21.52 -10.99
CA ILE A 216 -14.76 22.19 -9.83
C ILE A 216 -15.58 21.16 -9.09
N THR A 217 -15.32 20.99 -7.80
CA THR A 217 -16.14 20.19 -6.91
C THR A 217 -17.03 21.08 -6.06
N THR A 218 -18.23 20.60 -5.77
CA THR A 218 -19.19 21.34 -4.96
C THR A 218 -19.76 20.48 -3.84
N LEU A 219 -20.23 21.13 -2.79
CA LEU A 219 -20.79 20.41 -1.65
C LEU A 219 -22.12 19.72 -1.98
N LYS A 220 -22.94 20.24 -2.93
CA LYS A 220 -24.32 19.78 -3.17
C LYS A 220 -24.73 19.68 -4.64
N ASP A 221 -23.96 20.27 -5.57
CA ASP A 221 -24.35 20.31 -6.99
C ASP A 221 -23.54 19.31 -7.85
N GLY A 222 -22.67 18.52 -7.24
CA GLY A 222 -21.81 17.55 -7.93
C GLY A 222 -20.56 18.20 -8.55
N LEU A 223 -20.22 17.82 -9.77
CA LEU A 223 -18.97 18.14 -10.43
C LEU A 223 -19.19 19.05 -11.64
N PHE A 224 -18.26 20.01 -11.87
CA PHE A 224 -18.27 20.89 -13.03
C PHE A 224 -16.88 20.97 -13.65
N ILE A 225 -16.83 21.33 -14.94
CA ILE A 225 -15.59 21.62 -15.67
C ILE A 225 -15.52 23.13 -15.92
N LEU A 226 -14.42 23.72 -15.50
CA LEU A 226 -13.97 25.04 -15.89
C LEU A 226 -13.01 24.89 -17.08
N SER A 227 -13.38 25.41 -18.22
CA SER A 227 -12.52 25.57 -19.40
C SER A 227 -12.25 27.07 -19.63
N ALA A 228 -11.41 27.40 -20.62
CA ALA A 228 -11.00 28.79 -20.87
C ALA A 228 -12.19 29.80 -20.93
N ASN A 229 -13.33 29.37 -21.46
CA ASN A 229 -14.47 30.28 -21.72
C ASN A 229 -15.79 29.81 -21.11
N THR A 230 -15.83 28.65 -20.44
CA THR A 230 -17.11 28.10 -19.96
C THR A 230 -16.98 27.38 -18.63
N ILE A 231 -18.05 27.44 -17.84
CA ILE A 231 -18.31 26.50 -16.73
C ILE A 231 -19.51 25.66 -17.12
N SER A 232 -19.34 24.35 -17.14
CA SER A 232 -20.41 23.40 -17.48
C SER A 232 -20.43 22.24 -16.47
N LYS A 233 -21.61 21.71 -16.22
CA LYS A 233 -21.76 20.53 -15.38
C LYS A 233 -21.09 19.31 -16.04
N LEU A 234 -20.32 18.54 -15.28
CA LEU A 234 -19.76 17.28 -15.73
C LEU A 234 -20.83 16.19 -15.59
N VAL A 235 -21.50 15.90 -16.73
CA VAL A 235 -22.58 14.91 -16.77
C VAL A 235 -21.98 13.50 -16.81
N SER A 236 -22.34 12.67 -15.84
CA SER A 236 -21.91 11.28 -15.75
C SER A 236 -23.03 10.39 -15.19
N ALA A 237 -22.85 9.08 -15.29
CA ALA A 237 -23.76 8.10 -14.67
C ALA A 237 -23.84 8.26 -13.12
N ASN A 238 -22.84 8.91 -12.52
CA ASN A 238 -22.72 9.11 -11.08
C ASN A 238 -23.12 10.52 -10.60
N ASP A 239 -23.70 11.35 -11.47
CA ASP A 239 -23.96 12.75 -11.18
C ASP A 239 -24.89 12.96 -9.96
N SER A 240 -26.02 12.25 -9.92
CA SER A 240 -26.95 12.29 -8.77
C SER A 240 -26.30 11.80 -7.48
N PHE A 241 -25.42 10.81 -7.57
CA PHE A 241 -24.67 10.32 -6.44
C PHE A 241 -23.73 11.38 -5.87
N PHE A 242 -22.88 12.01 -6.71
CA PHE A 242 -21.96 13.05 -6.24
C PHE A 242 -22.65 14.30 -5.69
N ALA A 243 -23.85 14.61 -6.16
CA ALA A 243 -24.64 15.71 -5.61
C ALA A 243 -25.18 15.41 -4.19
N THR A 244 -25.44 14.13 -3.85
CA THR A 244 -25.97 13.72 -2.53
C THR A 244 -24.88 13.46 -1.51
N GLU A 245 -23.70 12.99 -1.93
CA GLU A 245 -22.63 12.54 -1.03
C GLU A 245 -21.83 13.67 -0.37
N ARG A 246 -22.06 14.92 -0.74
CA ARG A 246 -21.43 16.10 -0.15
C ARG A 246 -19.90 16.04 -0.25
N ILE A 247 -19.36 16.31 -1.45
CA ILE A 247 -17.92 16.37 -1.69
C ILE A 247 -17.35 17.54 -0.89
N TYR A 248 -16.53 17.24 0.10
CA TYR A 248 -15.98 18.23 1.03
C TYR A 248 -14.57 18.67 0.66
N ALA A 249 -13.75 17.74 0.18
CA ALA A 249 -12.39 18.02 -0.27
C ALA A 249 -12.04 17.14 -1.48
N ALA A 250 -11.02 17.56 -2.24
CA ALA A 250 -10.54 16.79 -3.37
C ALA A 250 -9.05 17.02 -3.61
N ALA A 251 -8.36 16.00 -4.17
CA ALA A 251 -6.95 16.08 -4.53
C ALA A 251 -6.67 15.36 -5.84
N ALA A 252 -5.86 15.95 -6.73
CA ALA A 252 -5.34 15.24 -7.87
C ALA A 252 -4.35 14.15 -7.42
N ILE A 253 -4.53 12.92 -7.92
CA ILE A 253 -3.59 11.81 -7.64
C ILE A 253 -2.49 11.79 -8.69
N ASN A 254 -2.87 11.91 -9.94
CA ASN A 254 -2.00 11.94 -11.10
C ASN A 254 -2.73 12.65 -12.25
N ASN A 255 -2.16 12.55 -13.47
CA ASN A 255 -2.75 13.17 -14.65
C ASN A 255 -4.06 12.53 -15.15
N GLU A 256 -4.53 11.45 -14.52
CA GLU A 256 -5.70 10.69 -14.96
C GLU A 256 -6.79 10.63 -13.89
N TRP A 257 -6.42 10.70 -12.60
CA TRP A 257 -7.30 10.40 -11.48
C TRP A 257 -7.33 11.49 -10.43
N VAL A 258 -8.51 11.67 -9.87
CA VAL A 258 -8.80 12.60 -8.77
C VAL A 258 -9.43 11.82 -7.61
N ALA A 259 -8.99 12.11 -6.39
CA ALA A 259 -9.61 11.63 -5.17
C ALA A 259 -10.63 12.65 -4.66
N LEU A 260 -11.84 12.19 -4.38
CA LEU A 260 -12.96 12.98 -3.81
C LEU A 260 -13.22 12.47 -2.40
N ALA A 261 -13.11 13.37 -1.42
CA ALA A 261 -13.47 13.10 -0.04
C ALA A 261 -14.91 13.55 0.22
N THR A 262 -15.72 12.68 0.83
CA THR A 262 -17.14 12.95 1.11
C THR A 262 -17.44 12.96 2.60
N ASN A 263 -18.53 13.63 2.99
CA ASN A 263 -18.97 13.61 4.38
C ASN A 263 -19.71 12.34 4.79
N ASN A 264 -20.19 11.54 3.82
CA ASN A 264 -21.11 10.44 4.13
C ASN A 264 -20.53 9.04 3.83
N SER A 265 -19.70 8.93 2.78
CA SER A 265 -19.39 7.63 2.17
C SER A 265 -17.89 7.39 1.93
N GLY A 266 -17.02 8.16 2.60
CA GLY A 266 -15.57 7.99 2.51
C GLY A 266 -14.96 8.69 1.28
N VAL A 267 -14.07 7.99 0.59
CA VAL A 267 -13.27 8.52 -0.54
C VAL A 267 -13.58 7.76 -1.82
N TYR A 268 -13.72 8.51 -2.91
CA TYR A 268 -13.87 7.97 -4.26
C TYR A 268 -12.74 8.44 -5.16
N ILE A 269 -12.10 7.49 -5.84
CA ILE A 269 -11.14 7.78 -6.89
C ILE A 269 -11.90 7.76 -8.21
N ILE A 270 -11.82 8.84 -8.96
CA ILE A 270 -12.51 9.00 -10.24
C ILE A 270 -11.53 9.33 -11.36
N ASP A 271 -11.90 9.03 -12.58
CA ASP A 271 -11.26 9.58 -13.79
C ASP A 271 -11.86 10.96 -14.16
N HIS A 272 -11.33 11.58 -15.21
CA HIS A 272 -11.80 12.90 -15.67
C HIS A 272 -13.21 12.88 -16.30
N GLN A 273 -13.79 11.70 -16.56
CA GLN A 273 -15.17 11.51 -16.99
C GLN A 273 -16.11 11.21 -15.79
N ALA A 274 -15.61 11.34 -14.56
CA ALA A 274 -16.33 11.01 -13.32
C ALA A 274 -16.75 9.53 -13.21
N ASN A 275 -16.05 8.62 -13.90
CA ASN A 275 -16.22 7.19 -13.63
C ASN A 275 -15.49 6.85 -12.32
N ILE A 276 -16.15 6.14 -11.43
CA ILE A 276 -15.56 5.69 -10.18
C ILE A 276 -14.59 4.55 -10.49
N ILE A 277 -13.30 4.74 -10.21
CA ILE A 277 -12.24 3.74 -10.36
C ILE A 277 -12.17 2.86 -9.13
N GLN A 278 -12.17 3.46 -7.93
CA GLN A 278 -12.03 2.78 -6.64
C GLN A 278 -12.73 3.59 -5.55
N ARG A 279 -13.12 2.92 -4.47
CA ARG A 279 -13.66 3.59 -3.29
C ARG A 279 -12.99 3.08 -2.02
N PHE A 280 -13.03 3.91 -0.98
CA PHE A 280 -12.61 3.59 0.37
C PHE A 280 -13.64 4.07 1.37
N SER A 281 -14.13 3.17 2.18
CA SER A 281 -15.08 3.40 3.26
C SER A 281 -14.67 2.59 4.50
N ASP A 282 -15.49 2.57 5.53
CA ASP A 282 -15.33 1.69 6.68
C ASP A 282 -15.23 0.20 6.28
N LYS A 283 -15.85 -0.19 5.17
CA LYS A 283 -15.76 -1.55 4.61
C LYS A 283 -14.36 -1.85 4.05
N GLU A 284 -13.68 -0.85 3.52
CA GLU A 284 -12.33 -0.94 2.99
C GLU A 284 -11.26 -0.52 4.03
N GLY A 285 -11.65 -0.25 5.28
CA GLY A 285 -10.75 -0.07 6.41
C GLY A 285 -10.62 1.36 6.94
N LEU A 286 -11.39 2.34 6.46
CA LEU A 286 -11.41 3.67 7.07
C LEU A 286 -12.00 3.63 8.48
N GLN A 287 -11.50 4.47 9.39
CA GLN A 287 -12.06 4.64 10.73
C GLN A 287 -13.42 5.33 10.71
N ASN A 288 -13.65 6.20 9.72
CA ASN A 288 -14.86 7.02 9.62
C ASN A 288 -15.10 7.42 8.16
N ASN A 289 -16.36 7.35 7.72
CA ASN A 289 -16.77 7.75 6.36
C ASN A 289 -16.92 9.27 6.18
N ASN A 290 -16.89 10.05 7.26
CA ASN A 290 -16.93 11.52 7.20
C ASN A 290 -15.49 12.05 7.07
N VAL A 291 -15.09 12.36 5.83
CA VAL A 291 -13.76 12.85 5.49
C VAL A 291 -13.78 14.36 5.32
N LEU A 292 -12.99 15.06 6.14
CA LEU A 292 -12.93 16.52 6.19
C LEU A 292 -11.79 17.10 5.34
N SER A 293 -10.72 16.33 5.13
CA SER A 293 -9.61 16.76 4.29
C SER A 293 -8.95 15.57 3.60
N ILE A 294 -8.31 15.84 2.48
CA ILE A 294 -7.54 14.86 1.73
C ILE A 294 -6.26 15.50 1.19
N PHE A 295 -5.16 14.82 1.35
CA PHE A 295 -3.85 15.30 0.93
C PHE A 295 -3.03 14.17 0.31
N LEU A 296 -2.42 14.41 -0.85
CA LEU A 296 -1.48 13.49 -1.49
C LEU A 296 -0.06 13.84 -1.05
N ASP A 297 0.63 12.93 -0.35
CA ASP A 297 2.01 13.13 0.07
C ASP A 297 2.99 12.95 -1.12
N ARG A 298 4.29 13.25 -0.90
CA ARG A 298 5.32 13.14 -1.92
C ARG A 298 5.59 11.70 -2.38
N GLN A 299 5.18 10.72 -1.58
CA GLN A 299 5.24 9.29 -1.92
C GLN A 299 3.97 8.82 -2.60
N SER A 300 3.05 9.75 -2.89
CA SER A 300 1.73 9.51 -3.50
C SER A 300 0.82 8.61 -2.66
N ASN A 301 0.92 8.71 -1.34
CA ASN A 301 -0.08 8.17 -0.42
C ASN A 301 -1.15 9.22 -0.11
N LEU A 302 -2.36 8.77 0.19
CA LEU A 302 -3.46 9.66 0.53
C LEU A 302 -3.63 9.74 2.04
N TRP A 303 -3.44 10.93 2.58
CA TRP A 303 -3.76 11.27 3.96
C TRP A 303 -5.16 11.83 4.05
N LEU A 304 -5.93 11.33 5.01
CA LEU A 304 -7.32 11.71 5.24
C LEU A 304 -7.47 12.28 6.65
N GLY A 305 -7.90 13.53 6.74
CA GLY A 305 -8.38 14.09 8.00
C GLY A 305 -9.86 13.75 8.17
N LEU A 306 -10.18 13.07 9.25
CA LEU A 306 -11.53 12.56 9.49
C LEU A 306 -12.25 13.36 10.58
N ASN A 307 -13.57 13.23 10.62
CA ASN A 307 -14.35 13.69 11.76
C ASN A 307 -13.95 12.99 13.07
N ASN A 308 -13.32 11.81 12.97
CA ASN A 308 -12.77 11.10 14.12
C ASN A 308 -11.53 10.29 13.66
N GLY A 309 -10.34 10.86 13.80
CA GLY A 309 -9.09 10.20 13.45
C GLY A 309 -8.38 10.78 12.23
N ILE A 310 -7.26 10.15 11.90
CA ILE A 310 -6.49 10.39 10.68
C ILE A 310 -6.24 9.04 10.04
N ASP A 311 -6.49 8.89 8.75
CA ASP A 311 -6.16 7.68 7.99
C ASP A 311 -5.11 7.96 6.93
N LEU A 312 -4.27 6.97 6.70
CA LEU A 312 -3.32 6.94 5.60
C LEU A 312 -3.65 5.76 4.70
N ILE A 313 -4.01 6.03 3.46
CA ILE A 313 -4.13 5.00 2.42
C ILE A 313 -2.78 4.93 1.69
N ALA A 314 -2.11 3.77 1.75
CA ALA A 314 -0.87 3.52 1.03
C ALA A 314 -1.14 3.37 -0.49
N TYR A 315 -1.73 4.41 -1.10
CA TYR A 315 -2.32 4.37 -2.44
C TYR A 315 -1.30 4.03 -3.54
N ASN A 316 -0.07 4.51 -3.38
CA ASN A 316 1.03 4.21 -4.31
C ASN A 316 1.70 2.86 -4.05
N SER A 317 1.23 2.06 -3.11
CA SER A 317 1.84 0.75 -2.83
C SER A 317 1.81 -0.14 -4.08
N ALA A 318 2.93 -0.82 -4.31
CA ALA A 318 3.04 -1.88 -5.31
C ALA A 318 2.43 -3.20 -4.80
N ILE A 319 2.09 -3.26 -3.51
CA ILE A 319 1.52 -4.44 -2.85
C ILE A 319 0.10 -4.10 -2.43
N LYS A 320 -0.85 -4.95 -2.84
CA LYS A 320 -2.28 -4.79 -2.51
C LYS A 320 -2.84 -6.08 -1.96
N GLN A 321 -3.74 -5.98 -1.01
CA GLN A 321 -4.42 -7.12 -0.43
C GLN A 321 -5.63 -7.53 -1.29
N ILE A 322 -5.83 -8.85 -1.48
CA ILE A 322 -6.98 -9.44 -2.14
C ILE A 322 -7.66 -10.37 -1.15
N ASN A 323 -8.91 -10.08 -0.82
CA ASN A 323 -9.73 -10.87 0.09
C ASN A 323 -10.88 -11.54 -0.66
N PRO A 324 -10.74 -12.83 -1.06
CA PRO A 324 -11.81 -13.55 -1.74
C PRO A 324 -13.04 -13.79 -0.88
N VAL A 325 -12.87 -13.76 0.45
CA VAL A 325 -13.92 -14.04 1.44
C VAL A 325 -13.97 -12.92 2.46
N LEU A 326 -15.16 -12.43 2.79
CA LEU A 326 -15.37 -11.44 3.85
C LEU A 326 -14.95 -11.95 5.24
N GLN A 327 -14.91 -13.28 5.43
CA GLN A 327 -14.42 -13.94 6.64
C GLN A 327 -13.03 -14.49 6.37
N ASN A 328 -12.02 -13.89 6.95
CA ASN A 328 -10.60 -14.23 7.01
C ASN A 328 -10.22 -15.68 6.61
N GLY A 329 -10.23 -16.01 5.32
CA GLY A 329 -9.72 -17.28 4.82
C GLY A 329 -8.25 -17.14 4.40
N SER A 330 -7.38 -18.05 4.84
CA SER A 330 -6.00 -18.07 4.39
C SER A 330 -5.88 -18.49 2.93
N GLY A 331 -4.99 -17.84 2.17
CA GLY A 331 -4.76 -18.13 0.76
C GLY A 331 -3.72 -19.23 0.56
N TYR A 332 -4.10 -20.30 -0.12
CA TYR A 332 -3.22 -21.46 -0.36
C TYR A 332 -2.73 -21.57 -1.79
N THR A 333 -3.57 -21.23 -2.76
CA THR A 333 -3.26 -21.38 -4.19
C THR A 333 -4.10 -20.40 -5.01
N ALA A 334 -3.56 -19.92 -6.12
CA ALA A 334 -4.28 -19.08 -7.06
C ALA A 334 -3.84 -19.40 -8.49
N ILE A 335 -4.74 -19.21 -9.45
CA ILE A 335 -4.44 -19.35 -10.88
C ILE A 335 -5.37 -18.48 -11.72
N ILE A 336 -4.87 -17.96 -12.82
CA ILE A 336 -5.69 -17.33 -13.84
C ILE A 336 -6.05 -18.37 -14.89
N TYR A 337 -7.35 -18.55 -15.12
CA TYR A 337 -7.87 -19.44 -16.12
C TYR A 337 -9.08 -18.82 -16.81
N ASN A 338 -9.12 -18.81 -18.15
CA ASN A 338 -10.19 -18.24 -18.96
C ASN A 338 -10.61 -16.82 -18.48
N ASN A 339 -9.65 -15.92 -18.37
CA ASN A 339 -9.84 -14.53 -17.91
C ASN A 339 -10.50 -14.40 -16.54
N SER A 340 -10.38 -15.39 -15.68
CA SER A 340 -10.85 -15.36 -14.30
C SER A 340 -9.71 -15.73 -13.35
N LEU A 341 -9.60 -15.01 -12.24
CA LEU A 341 -8.74 -15.39 -11.12
C LEU A 341 -9.50 -16.37 -10.23
N TYR A 342 -8.96 -17.56 -10.09
CA TYR A 342 -9.39 -18.55 -9.11
C TYR A 342 -8.50 -18.49 -7.89
N ALA A 343 -9.08 -18.37 -6.72
CA ALA A 343 -8.41 -18.20 -5.44
C ALA A 343 -8.85 -19.33 -4.48
N GLY A 344 -7.92 -20.24 -4.20
CA GLY A 344 -8.13 -21.36 -3.28
C GLY A 344 -7.74 -20.99 -1.86
N THR A 345 -8.69 -21.12 -0.94
CA THR A 345 -8.57 -20.71 0.45
C THR A 345 -8.79 -21.84 1.43
N SER A 346 -8.59 -21.57 2.73
CA SER A 346 -9.01 -22.49 3.81
C SER A 346 -10.51 -22.81 3.80
N ASN A 347 -11.32 -21.94 3.19
CA ASN A 347 -12.79 -22.02 3.21
C ASN A 347 -13.38 -22.48 1.87
N GLY A 348 -12.53 -22.81 0.89
CA GLY A 348 -12.96 -23.25 -0.43
C GLY A 348 -12.34 -22.48 -1.58
N LEU A 349 -12.87 -22.72 -2.78
CA LEU A 349 -12.46 -22.10 -4.04
C LEU A 349 -13.42 -20.97 -4.41
N TYR A 350 -12.83 -19.82 -4.77
CA TYR A 350 -13.56 -18.63 -5.23
C TYR A 350 -13.03 -18.19 -6.59
N SER A 351 -13.86 -17.52 -7.37
CA SER A 351 -13.48 -16.97 -8.67
C SER A 351 -13.99 -15.54 -8.85
N VAL A 352 -13.24 -14.75 -9.63
CA VAL A 352 -13.64 -13.41 -10.09
C VAL A 352 -13.18 -13.20 -11.52
N ALA A 353 -14.02 -12.59 -12.36
CA ALA A 353 -13.65 -12.23 -13.71
C ALA A 353 -12.63 -11.08 -13.70
N LEU A 354 -11.61 -11.15 -14.56
CA LEU A 354 -10.59 -10.13 -14.71
C LEU A 354 -10.85 -9.29 -15.97
N GLN A 355 -10.60 -7.99 -15.87
CA GLN A 355 -10.55 -7.10 -17.03
C GLN A 355 -9.13 -7.13 -17.64
N PRO A 356 -9.00 -6.93 -18.98
CA PRO A 356 -7.71 -6.83 -19.64
C PRO A 356 -7.02 -5.52 -19.26
N MET A 357 -6.13 -5.58 -18.27
CA MET A 357 -5.35 -4.42 -17.80
C MET A 357 -3.96 -4.85 -17.33
N LYS A 358 -3.04 -3.88 -17.32
CA LYS A 358 -1.64 -4.13 -16.97
C LYS A 358 -1.45 -4.56 -15.53
N ASP A 359 -2.18 -3.95 -14.60
CA ASP A 359 -2.20 -4.26 -13.17
C ASP A 359 -3.57 -4.84 -12.82
N LEU A 360 -3.63 -6.16 -12.69
CA LEU A 360 -4.87 -6.91 -12.50
C LEU A 360 -5.55 -6.62 -11.16
N SER A 361 -4.85 -6.04 -10.19
CA SER A 361 -5.43 -5.65 -8.91
C SER A 361 -6.53 -4.59 -9.04
N PHE A 362 -6.51 -3.81 -10.13
CA PHE A 362 -7.55 -2.84 -10.45
C PHE A 362 -8.78 -3.45 -11.15
N SER A 363 -8.78 -4.76 -11.45
CA SER A 363 -9.99 -5.42 -11.94
C SER A 363 -11.13 -5.25 -10.96
N LYS A 364 -12.31 -4.87 -11.48
CA LYS A 364 -13.53 -4.70 -10.67
C LYS A 364 -14.29 -6.00 -10.62
N GLY A 365 -14.73 -6.40 -9.44
CA GLY A 365 -15.52 -7.61 -9.29
C GLY A 365 -15.72 -8.02 -7.83
N VAL A 366 -16.62 -8.96 -7.66
CA VAL A 366 -16.87 -9.62 -6.38
C VAL A 366 -16.57 -11.10 -6.56
N PHE A 367 -15.78 -11.66 -5.67
CA PHE A 367 -15.50 -13.10 -5.69
C PHE A 367 -16.78 -13.91 -5.44
N ALA A 368 -17.01 -14.88 -6.29
CA ALA A 368 -18.08 -15.85 -6.14
C ALA A 368 -17.52 -17.22 -5.77
N ALA A 369 -18.17 -17.93 -4.87
CA ALA A 369 -17.80 -19.30 -4.55
C ALA A 369 -17.99 -20.22 -5.76
N VAL A 370 -17.06 -21.16 -5.97
CA VAL A 370 -17.18 -22.22 -6.95
C VAL A 370 -18.05 -23.33 -6.36
N ASN A 371 -19.11 -23.72 -7.07
CA ASN A 371 -20.03 -24.76 -6.62
C ASN A 371 -19.28 -26.09 -6.38
N ASN A 372 -19.60 -26.78 -5.30
CA ASN A 372 -18.93 -28.00 -4.85
C ASN A 372 -17.42 -27.85 -4.54
N GLY A 373 -16.93 -26.61 -4.42
CA GLY A 373 -15.54 -26.28 -4.09
C GLY A 373 -15.33 -25.86 -2.63
N ASN A 374 -16.18 -26.25 -1.70
CA ASN A 374 -16.25 -25.71 -0.34
C ASN A 374 -15.18 -26.24 0.63
N ALA A 375 -14.43 -27.28 0.25
CA ALA A 375 -13.37 -27.83 1.10
C ALA A 375 -12.08 -27.01 0.99
N GLN A 376 -11.22 -27.11 2.00
CA GLN A 376 -9.90 -26.50 2.03
C GLN A 376 -9.13 -26.85 0.75
N THR A 377 -8.78 -25.82 -0.01
CA THR A 377 -8.22 -25.93 -1.36
C THR A 377 -6.70 -25.94 -1.30
N TRP A 378 -6.08 -27.02 -1.73
CA TRP A 378 -4.61 -27.19 -1.70
C TRP A 378 -3.91 -26.80 -2.98
N ALA A 379 -4.51 -27.13 -4.13
CA ALA A 379 -3.87 -26.97 -5.42
C ALA A 379 -4.84 -26.56 -6.52
N LEU A 380 -4.35 -25.73 -7.42
CA LEU A 380 -4.93 -25.41 -8.71
C LEU A 380 -3.90 -25.65 -9.79
N ALA A 381 -4.28 -26.29 -10.89
CA ALA A 381 -3.39 -26.50 -12.04
C ALA A 381 -4.18 -26.44 -13.35
N GLN A 382 -3.55 -25.84 -14.38
CA GLN A 382 -4.08 -25.91 -15.74
C GLN A 382 -3.29 -26.98 -16.52
N ILE A 383 -3.96 -28.06 -16.89
CA ILE A 383 -3.37 -29.16 -17.69
C ILE A 383 -4.37 -29.53 -18.80
N ASN A 384 -3.88 -29.69 -20.04
CA ASN A 384 -4.71 -30.04 -21.21
C ASN A 384 -5.94 -29.14 -21.38
N ASN A 385 -5.78 -27.83 -21.18
CA ASN A 385 -6.87 -26.85 -21.18
C ASN A 385 -8.01 -27.12 -20.19
N GLN A 386 -7.74 -27.86 -19.13
CA GLN A 386 -8.66 -28.05 -18.01
C GLN A 386 -8.09 -27.40 -16.74
N LEU A 387 -8.96 -26.80 -15.94
CA LEU A 387 -8.64 -26.34 -14.61
C LEU A 387 -8.91 -27.46 -13.60
N LEU A 388 -7.86 -27.93 -12.96
CA LEU A 388 -7.90 -28.97 -11.95
C LEU A 388 -7.87 -28.36 -10.56
N LEU A 389 -8.65 -28.92 -9.66
CA LEU A 389 -8.73 -28.55 -8.25
C LEU A 389 -8.35 -29.77 -7.40
N GLY A 390 -7.36 -29.61 -6.55
CA GLY A 390 -7.02 -30.54 -5.45
C GLY A 390 -7.41 -29.92 -4.11
N ASN A 391 -8.23 -30.63 -3.35
CA ASN A 391 -8.65 -30.18 -2.03
C ASN A 391 -8.66 -31.34 -1.02
N HIS A 392 -9.13 -31.08 0.21
CA HIS A 392 -9.24 -32.08 1.26
C HIS A 392 -10.11 -33.29 0.84
N ASP A 393 -11.18 -33.09 0.09
CA ASP A 393 -12.17 -34.12 -0.22
C ASP A 393 -11.90 -34.88 -1.51
N GLY A 394 -10.99 -34.38 -2.38
CA GLY A 394 -10.70 -35.08 -3.62
C GLY A 394 -9.93 -34.29 -4.67
N ALA A 395 -9.94 -34.83 -5.89
CA ALA A 395 -9.50 -34.17 -7.11
C ALA A 395 -10.72 -33.90 -8.02
N PHE A 396 -10.73 -32.70 -8.61
CA PHE A 396 -11.87 -32.22 -9.40
C PHE A 396 -11.38 -31.53 -10.68
N VAL A 397 -12.25 -31.48 -11.68
CA VAL A 397 -12.14 -30.56 -12.82
C VAL A 397 -13.18 -29.45 -12.67
N ILE A 398 -12.81 -28.22 -12.97
CA ILE A 398 -13.72 -27.07 -12.90
C ILE A 398 -14.37 -26.85 -14.25
N ASN A 399 -15.69 -26.99 -14.30
CA ASN A 399 -16.53 -26.72 -15.48
C ASN A 399 -17.62 -25.71 -15.12
N HIS A 400 -17.71 -24.60 -15.85
CA HIS A 400 -18.75 -23.58 -15.66
C HIS A 400 -18.98 -23.20 -14.18
N ASN A 401 -17.87 -22.88 -13.49
CA ASN A 401 -17.87 -22.53 -12.06
C ASN A 401 -18.42 -23.63 -11.11
N THR A 402 -18.28 -24.91 -11.51
CA THR A 402 -18.67 -26.07 -10.70
C THR A 402 -17.54 -27.09 -10.67
N ALA A 403 -17.18 -27.57 -9.50
CA ALA A 403 -16.20 -28.64 -9.30
C ALA A 403 -16.87 -30.01 -9.54
N GLN A 404 -16.35 -30.74 -10.53
CA GLN A 404 -16.81 -32.10 -10.88
C GLN A 404 -15.71 -33.09 -10.45
N PRO A 405 -16.03 -34.12 -9.64
CA PRO A 405 -15.03 -35.04 -9.10
C PRO A 405 -14.43 -35.94 -10.21
N ILE A 406 -13.11 -36.06 -10.19
CA ILE A 406 -12.35 -37.06 -10.95
C ILE A 406 -11.73 -38.10 -10.02
N SER A 407 -11.69 -37.82 -8.71
CA SER A 407 -11.34 -38.79 -7.66
C SER A 407 -11.87 -38.30 -6.31
N THR A 408 -12.39 -39.25 -5.51
CA THR A 408 -12.86 -39.02 -4.13
C THR A 408 -11.81 -39.44 -3.08
N ASN A 409 -10.62 -39.84 -3.50
CA ASN A 409 -9.50 -40.02 -2.60
C ASN A 409 -9.13 -38.67 -1.97
N ARG A 410 -8.80 -38.63 -0.68
CA ARG A 410 -8.62 -37.37 0.05
C ARG A 410 -7.23 -36.75 -0.13
N GLY A 411 -7.18 -35.42 -0.13
CA GLY A 411 -6.01 -34.63 0.12
C GLY A 411 -5.05 -34.48 -1.05
N PHE A 412 -5.52 -34.12 -2.24
CA PHE A 412 -4.66 -33.89 -3.39
C PHE A 412 -3.91 -32.55 -3.27
N TRP A 413 -2.54 -32.65 -3.22
CA TRP A 413 -1.65 -31.52 -3.01
C TRP A 413 -1.13 -30.82 -4.27
N ASN A 414 -1.14 -31.51 -5.40
CA ASN A 414 -0.60 -31.03 -6.65
C ASN A 414 -1.08 -31.87 -7.84
N PHE A 415 -0.85 -31.35 -9.06
CA PHE A 415 -1.04 -32.08 -10.32
C PHE A 415 0.15 -31.75 -11.23
N ILE A 416 0.90 -32.77 -11.68
CA ILE A 416 2.12 -32.59 -12.45
C ILE A 416 2.08 -33.47 -13.70
N PRO A 417 2.17 -32.87 -14.91
CA PRO A 417 2.22 -33.66 -16.15
C PRO A 417 3.48 -34.53 -16.19
N MET A 418 3.35 -35.80 -16.59
CA MET A 418 4.47 -36.75 -16.70
C MET A 418 5.35 -36.45 -17.92
N SER A 419 4.90 -35.64 -18.88
CA SER A 419 5.70 -35.22 -20.03
C SER A 419 5.55 -33.73 -20.28
N GLY A 420 6.56 -33.13 -20.96
CA GLY A 420 6.48 -31.76 -21.45
C GLY A 420 5.68 -31.58 -22.76
N ILE A 421 5.16 -32.69 -23.31
CA ILE A 421 4.34 -32.67 -24.54
C ILE A 421 2.88 -32.52 -24.16
N PHE A 422 2.18 -31.59 -24.79
CA PHE A 422 0.75 -31.34 -24.53
C PHE A 422 -0.08 -31.62 -25.80
N PRO A 423 -1.30 -32.19 -25.67
CA PRO A 423 -1.87 -32.68 -24.42
C PRO A 423 -1.05 -33.83 -23.81
N THR A 424 -0.79 -33.77 -22.49
CA THR A 424 -0.10 -34.87 -21.81
C THR A 424 -1.04 -36.08 -21.69
N ALA A 425 -0.49 -37.29 -21.95
CA ALA A 425 -1.25 -38.53 -21.83
C ALA A 425 -1.50 -38.91 -20.35
N GLN A 426 -0.58 -38.51 -19.46
CA GLN A 426 -0.65 -38.89 -18.05
C GLN A 426 -0.15 -37.75 -17.14
N MET A 427 -0.74 -37.62 -15.96
CA MET A 427 -0.25 -36.80 -14.87
C MET A 427 -0.11 -37.61 -13.58
N VAL A 428 0.81 -37.19 -12.72
CA VAL A 428 0.93 -37.67 -11.34
C VAL A 428 0.45 -36.59 -10.36
N SER A 429 -0.15 -37.04 -9.28
CA SER A 429 -0.59 -36.15 -8.21
C SER A 429 -0.21 -36.74 -6.85
N GLY A 430 0.42 -35.92 -6.01
CA GLY A 430 0.65 -36.26 -4.62
C GLY A 430 -0.60 -36.06 -3.78
N ASN A 431 -0.86 -37.02 -2.89
CA ASN A 431 -1.98 -36.95 -1.96
C ASN A 431 -1.56 -37.32 -0.54
N TYR A 432 -2.50 -37.42 0.41
CA TYR A 432 -2.20 -37.79 1.81
C TYR A 432 -1.60 -39.18 1.98
N LYS A 433 -1.77 -40.07 1.00
CA LYS A 433 -1.38 -41.47 1.08
C LYS A 433 -0.52 -41.92 -0.12
N GLY A 434 0.35 -41.05 -0.63
CA GLY A 434 1.29 -41.36 -1.68
C GLY A 434 1.09 -40.61 -2.99
N LEU A 435 1.32 -41.32 -4.10
CA LEU A 435 1.25 -40.78 -5.46
C LEU A 435 0.15 -41.50 -6.25
N SER A 436 -0.70 -40.74 -6.91
CA SER A 436 -1.78 -41.21 -7.78
C SER A 436 -1.51 -40.82 -9.23
N PHE A 437 -1.85 -41.67 -10.18
CA PHE A 437 -1.75 -41.43 -11.61
C PHE A 437 -3.13 -41.22 -12.22
N PHE A 438 -3.21 -40.24 -13.14
CA PHE A 438 -4.40 -39.99 -13.93
C PHE A 438 -4.03 -40.03 -15.40
N ASP A 439 -4.73 -40.85 -16.19
CA ASP A 439 -4.60 -40.89 -17.63
C ASP A 439 -5.61 -39.96 -18.30
N PHE A 440 -5.18 -39.35 -19.41
CA PHE A 440 -6.02 -38.46 -20.20
C PHE A 440 -6.55 -39.20 -21.42
N ASN A 441 -7.84 -39.57 -21.36
CA ASN A 441 -8.54 -40.27 -22.44
C ASN A 441 -9.85 -39.59 -22.74
N ASN A 442 -10.20 -39.51 -24.04
CA ASN A 442 -11.46 -38.91 -24.50
C ASN A 442 -11.77 -37.52 -23.90
N GLY A 443 -10.72 -36.69 -23.73
CA GLY A 443 -10.88 -35.34 -23.19
C GLY A 443 -11.05 -35.24 -21.68
N GLN A 444 -10.84 -36.32 -20.93
CA GLN A 444 -11.02 -36.37 -19.47
C GLN A 444 -9.86 -37.07 -18.77
N PHE A 445 -9.53 -36.60 -17.57
CA PHE A 445 -8.61 -37.27 -16.66
C PHE A 445 -9.36 -38.30 -15.82
N THR A 446 -8.85 -39.51 -15.77
CA THR A 446 -9.38 -40.64 -14.96
C THR A 446 -8.26 -41.20 -14.08
N LEU A 447 -8.58 -41.51 -12.83
CA LEU A 447 -7.66 -42.14 -11.90
C LEU A 447 -7.37 -43.57 -12.37
N THR A 448 -6.09 -43.91 -12.64
CA THR A 448 -5.71 -45.19 -13.20
C THR A 448 -4.84 -46.06 -12.27
N GLY A 449 -4.22 -45.44 -11.24
CA GLY A 449 -3.42 -46.21 -10.30
C GLY A 449 -2.73 -45.38 -9.22
N GLN A 450 -1.99 -46.07 -8.39
CA GLN A 450 -1.13 -45.52 -7.33
C GLN A 450 0.21 -46.23 -7.31
N VAL A 451 1.25 -45.58 -6.79
CA VAL A 451 2.55 -46.22 -6.55
C VAL A 451 2.38 -47.20 -5.39
N GLN A 452 2.50 -48.48 -5.69
CA GLN A 452 2.36 -49.55 -4.70
C GLN A 452 3.51 -49.54 -3.67
N GLY A 453 3.15 -49.66 -2.38
CA GLY A 453 4.13 -49.69 -1.29
C GLY A 453 4.66 -48.29 -0.87
N PHE A 454 4.21 -47.20 -1.52
CA PHE A 454 4.58 -45.84 -1.16
C PHE A 454 3.37 -45.11 -0.61
N THR A 455 3.37 -44.75 0.69
CA THR A 455 2.22 -44.22 1.44
C THR A 455 2.51 -42.85 2.09
N GLU A 456 3.67 -42.26 1.81
CA GLU A 456 4.05 -40.96 2.39
C GLU A 456 3.22 -39.81 1.82
N SER A 457 2.82 -38.88 2.68
CA SER A 457 2.12 -37.67 2.24
C SER A 457 2.98 -36.87 1.26
N SER A 458 2.50 -36.72 0.03
CA SER A 458 3.29 -36.27 -1.12
C SER A 458 2.94 -34.84 -1.54
N ARG A 459 3.19 -33.89 -0.63
CA ARG A 459 2.88 -32.47 -0.90
C ARG A 459 3.84 -31.82 -1.88
N PHE A 460 5.13 -32.07 -1.75
CA PHE A 460 6.17 -31.52 -2.62
C PHE A 460 6.61 -32.59 -3.59
N VAL A 461 6.28 -32.41 -4.87
CA VAL A 461 6.58 -33.36 -5.95
C VAL A 461 7.23 -32.63 -7.11
N ALA A 462 8.30 -33.19 -7.64
CA ALA A 462 8.95 -32.72 -8.85
C ALA A 462 9.31 -33.88 -9.76
N ILE A 463 9.32 -33.66 -11.09
CA ILE A 463 9.73 -34.67 -12.09
C ILE A 463 11.02 -34.19 -12.74
N ASP A 464 12.04 -35.05 -12.72
CA ASP A 464 13.31 -34.79 -13.37
C ASP A 464 13.29 -35.09 -14.88
N LYS A 465 14.35 -34.74 -15.57
CA LYS A 465 14.51 -35.00 -17.02
C LYS A 465 14.54 -36.48 -17.42
N TYR A 466 14.67 -37.36 -16.45
CA TYR A 466 14.67 -38.82 -16.65
C TYR A 466 13.31 -39.45 -16.30
N ASN A 467 12.30 -38.63 -16.04
CA ASN A 467 10.95 -39.01 -15.59
C ASN A 467 10.93 -39.71 -14.22
N ASN A 468 11.95 -39.55 -13.39
CA ASN A 468 11.81 -39.93 -11.98
C ASN A 468 10.93 -38.92 -11.24
N ILE A 469 10.10 -39.46 -10.36
CA ILE A 469 9.24 -38.67 -9.50
C ILE A 469 9.95 -38.49 -8.17
N TRP A 470 10.21 -37.25 -7.80
CA TRP A 470 10.84 -36.89 -6.55
C TRP A 470 9.79 -36.34 -5.59
N VAL A 471 9.78 -36.81 -4.36
CA VAL A 471 8.91 -36.40 -3.29
C VAL A 471 9.73 -36.00 -2.08
N SER A 472 9.52 -34.82 -1.52
CA SER A 472 10.08 -34.50 -0.22
C SER A 472 8.99 -34.54 0.86
N HIS A 473 9.35 -35.18 1.98
CA HIS A 473 8.55 -35.17 3.20
C HIS A 473 9.31 -34.35 4.27
N PRO A 474 8.67 -33.37 4.94
CA PRO A 474 9.37 -32.48 5.88
C PRO A 474 10.12 -33.20 7.02
N TYR A 475 9.70 -34.41 7.37
CA TYR A 475 10.26 -35.16 8.50
C TYR A 475 10.98 -36.48 8.11
N HIS A 476 10.82 -36.93 6.85
CA HIS A 476 11.30 -38.24 6.45
C HIS A 476 12.36 -38.20 5.33
N GLY A 477 12.80 -37.00 4.89
CA GLY A 477 13.77 -36.84 3.83
C GLY A 477 13.16 -36.79 2.43
N ILE A 478 13.86 -37.29 1.44
CA ILE A 478 13.47 -37.22 0.02
C ILE A 478 13.37 -38.62 -0.56
N PHE A 479 12.29 -38.87 -1.28
CA PHE A 479 12.05 -40.14 -1.97
C PHE A 479 12.18 -39.93 -3.48
N LYS A 480 12.91 -40.81 -4.14
CA LYS A 480 13.01 -40.94 -5.60
C LYS A 480 12.26 -42.17 -6.03
N THR A 481 11.22 -41.98 -6.83
CA THR A 481 10.40 -43.07 -7.40
C THR A 481 10.67 -43.17 -8.89
N SER A 482 11.20 -44.31 -9.32
CA SER A 482 11.59 -44.60 -10.69
C SER A 482 10.78 -45.77 -11.23
N LYS A 483 10.42 -45.71 -12.53
CA LYS A 483 9.68 -46.78 -13.20
C LYS A 483 10.63 -47.90 -13.64
N ASN A 484 10.33 -49.15 -13.28
CA ASN A 484 11.02 -50.34 -13.68
C ASN A 484 10.65 -50.79 -15.11
N ASN A 485 11.41 -51.69 -15.70
CA ASN A 485 11.15 -52.25 -17.02
C ASN A 485 9.84 -53.06 -17.12
N ASP A 486 9.38 -53.60 -16.01
CA ASP A 486 8.10 -54.34 -15.89
C ASP A 486 6.89 -53.41 -15.69
N GLY A 487 7.12 -52.09 -15.65
CA GLY A 487 6.08 -51.10 -15.45
C GLY A 487 5.79 -50.76 -13.99
N THR A 488 6.34 -51.48 -13.03
CA THR A 488 6.24 -51.18 -11.59
C THR A 488 7.09 -49.97 -11.20
N TYR A 489 6.96 -49.47 -9.98
CA TYR A 489 7.76 -48.39 -9.47
C TYR A 489 8.58 -48.82 -8.27
N ALA A 490 9.88 -48.46 -8.28
CA ALA A 490 10.77 -48.62 -7.14
C ALA A 490 11.04 -47.27 -6.48
N THR A 491 11.01 -47.22 -5.15
CA THR A 491 11.23 -45.99 -4.37
C THR A 491 12.50 -46.11 -3.53
N THR A 492 13.37 -45.09 -3.61
CA THR A 492 14.64 -45.00 -2.84
C THR A 492 14.55 -43.76 -1.96
N LEU A 493 14.93 -43.93 -0.68
CA LEU A 493 15.01 -42.84 0.30
C LEU A 493 16.40 -42.21 0.33
N TYR A 494 16.42 -40.85 0.34
CA TYR A 494 17.62 -40.05 0.51
C TYR A 494 17.51 -39.25 1.82
N THR A 495 18.56 -39.34 2.63
CA THR A 495 18.72 -38.69 3.93
C THR A 495 20.09 -38.01 4.01
N ASP A 496 20.50 -37.62 5.21
CA ASP A 496 21.87 -37.17 5.50
C ASP A 496 22.96 -38.16 5.04
N LYS A 497 22.68 -39.46 5.05
CA LYS A 497 23.59 -40.51 4.53
C LYS A 497 23.77 -40.42 3.02
N LYS A 498 22.93 -39.73 2.31
CA LYS A 498 22.95 -39.51 0.87
C LYS A 498 23.17 -38.02 0.53
N GLY A 499 23.84 -37.26 1.43
CA GLY A 499 24.36 -35.92 1.19
C GLY A 499 23.41 -34.77 1.50
N LEU A 500 22.21 -35.01 2.03
CA LEU A 500 21.36 -33.94 2.55
C LEU A 500 21.94 -33.41 3.87
N PRO A 501 21.76 -32.10 4.19
CA PRO A 501 22.29 -31.54 5.43
C PRO A 501 21.53 -31.99 6.68
N SER A 502 20.32 -32.51 6.52
CA SER A 502 19.40 -33.00 7.55
C SER A 502 18.36 -33.92 6.91
N ILE A 503 17.74 -34.79 7.70
CA ILE A 503 16.54 -35.54 7.29
C ILE A 503 15.30 -34.63 7.31
N LEU A 504 15.33 -33.52 8.11
CA LEU A 504 14.22 -32.60 8.34
C LEU A 504 14.28 -31.39 7.41
N ASP A 505 13.10 -30.79 7.17
CA ASP A 505 12.93 -29.50 6.48
C ASP A 505 13.55 -29.45 5.07
N ASN A 506 13.38 -30.53 4.32
CA ASN A 506 13.77 -30.61 2.91
C ASN A 506 12.54 -30.38 2.03
N HIS A 507 12.60 -29.39 1.13
CA HIS A 507 11.51 -29.02 0.23
C HIS A 507 11.99 -29.09 -1.22
N ILE A 508 11.38 -29.96 -2.02
CA ILE A 508 11.79 -30.19 -3.40
C ILE A 508 11.03 -29.28 -4.37
N TYR A 509 11.75 -28.70 -5.32
CA TYR A 509 11.21 -27.82 -6.36
C TYR A 509 11.85 -28.13 -7.72
N LYS A 510 11.21 -27.66 -8.79
CA LYS A 510 11.78 -27.66 -10.14
C LYS A 510 12.07 -26.21 -10.52
N ILE A 511 13.35 -25.84 -10.62
CA ILE A 511 13.85 -24.49 -10.95
C ILE A 511 14.84 -24.64 -12.12
N LYS A 512 14.72 -23.80 -13.14
CA LYS A 512 15.54 -23.87 -14.37
C LYS A 512 15.60 -25.29 -14.97
N ASN A 513 14.45 -25.95 -14.97
CA ASN A 513 14.26 -27.31 -15.44
C ASN A 513 15.07 -28.38 -14.67
N GLU A 514 15.67 -28.07 -13.54
CA GLU A 514 16.39 -28.97 -12.64
C GLU A 514 15.62 -29.19 -11.33
N VAL A 515 15.77 -30.37 -10.77
CA VAL A 515 15.24 -30.68 -9.44
C VAL A 515 16.21 -30.15 -8.40
N VAL A 516 15.74 -29.25 -7.56
CA VAL A 516 16.51 -28.64 -6.49
C VAL A 516 15.82 -28.84 -5.14
N VAL A 517 16.61 -28.86 -4.07
CA VAL A 517 16.13 -29.03 -2.69
C VAL A 517 16.47 -27.79 -1.87
N ALA A 518 15.45 -27.10 -1.40
CA ALA A 518 15.59 -26.07 -0.39
C ALA A 518 15.71 -26.73 0.99
N THR A 519 16.72 -26.34 1.76
CA THR A 519 17.08 -26.98 3.04
C THR A 519 17.41 -25.94 4.10
N VAL A 520 17.61 -26.36 5.33
CA VAL A 520 18.07 -25.53 6.45
C VAL A 520 19.51 -24.99 6.27
N LYS A 521 20.28 -25.49 5.29
CA LYS A 521 21.66 -25.06 4.98
C LYS A 521 21.85 -24.67 3.50
N GLY A 522 20.88 -23.95 2.95
CA GLY A 522 20.93 -23.51 1.55
C GLY A 522 20.23 -24.46 0.59
N VAL A 523 20.62 -24.41 -0.68
CA VAL A 523 20.00 -25.14 -1.77
C VAL A 523 20.93 -26.28 -2.24
N PHE A 524 20.38 -27.47 -2.38
CA PHE A 524 21.06 -28.69 -2.80
C PHE A 524 20.54 -29.18 -4.15
N ILE A 525 21.39 -29.84 -4.91
CA ILE A 525 21.07 -30.47 -6.20
C ILE A 525 21.46 -31.94 -6.19
N TYR A 526 20.73 -32.76 -6.94
CA TYR A 526 21.05 -34.18 -7.07
C TYR A 526 22.18 -34.41 -8.06
N ASN A 527 23.20 -35.12 -7.64
CA ASN A 527 24.31 -35.62 -8.50
C ASN A 527 24.04 -37.07 -8.93
N PRO A 528 23.64 -37.31 -10.20
CA PRO A 528 23.27 -38.66 -10.65
C PRO A 528 24.45 -39.60 -10.74
N THR A 529 25.70 -39.12 -10.92
CA THR A 529 26.90 -39.96 -11.03
C THR A 529 27.29 -40.55 -9.69
N LYS A 530 27.14 -39.77 -8.61
CA LYS A 530 27.47 -40.17 -7.25
C LYS A 530 26.27 -40.74 -6.48
N ASP A 531 25.05 -40.56 -7.01
CA ASP A 531 23.78 -40.91 -6.38
C ASP A 531 23.58 -40.25 -4.99
N VAL A 532 23.94 -38.97 -4.88
CA VAL A 532 23.83 -38.15 -3.65
C VAL A 532 23.36 -36.75 -3.95
N PHE A 533 22.93 -36.03 -2.90
CA PHE A 533 22.71 -34.59 -2.97
C PHE A 533 23.98 -33.83 -2.60
N GLU A 534 24.26 -32.76 -3.30
CA GLU A 534 25.39 -31.86 -3.07
C GLU A 534 24.90 -30.41 -2.98
N ALA A 535 25.58 -29.56 -2.18
CA ALA A 535 25.29 -28.15 -2.11
C ALA A 535 25.46 -27.50 -3.49
N SER A 536 24.47 -26.70 -3.90
CA SER A 536 24.50 -26.05 -5.20
C SER A 536 25.46 -24.85 -5.20
N PRO A 537 26.55 -24.88 -6.02
CA PRO A 537 27.47 -23.75 -6.09
C PRO A 537 26.76 -22.44 -6.56
N PHE A 538 25.82 -22.57 -7.48
CA PHE A 538 25.09 -21.43 -8.03
C PHE A 538 24.19 -20.77 -6.99
N TYR A 539 23.29 -21.52 -6.36
CA TYR A 539 22.35 -20.96 -5.41
C TYR A 539 23.04 -20.51 -4.12
N ASN A 540 24.05 -21.26 -3.65
CA ASN A 540 24.72 -20.91 -2.40
C ASN A 540 25.68 -19.71 -2.55
N LYS A 541 26.16 -19.43 -3.77
CA LYS A 541 26.84 -18.15 -4.05
C LYS A 541 25.90 -16.96 -3.90
N LEU A 542 24.63 -17.10 -4.26
CA LEU A 542 23.62 -16.03 -4.23
C LEU A 542 22.95 -15.90 -2.85
N LEU A 543 22.50 -17.03 -2.31
CA LEU A 543 21.65 -17.09 -1.12
C LEU A 543 22.42 -17.44 0.17
N GLY A 544 23.71 -17.80 0.04
CA GLY A 544 24.48 -18.31 1.18
C GLY A 544 23.98 -19.66 1.69
N ASN A 545 24.34 -19.98 2.92
CA ASN A 545 23.92 -21.20 3.61
C ASN A 545 22.67 -20.96 4.51
N GLN A 546 21.82 -20.02 4.09
CA GLN A 546 20.59 -19.67 4.83
C GLN A 546 19.53 -20.77 4.71
N SER A 547 18.68 -20.88 5.71
CA SER A 547 17.52 -21.78 5.69
C SER A 547 16.51 -21.30 4.65
N ILE A 548 16.33 -22.02 3.56
CA ILE A 548 15.37 -21.71 2.50
C ILE A 548 14.20 -22.69 2.60
N ARG A 549 12.97 -22.14 2.60
CA ARG A 549 11.74 -22.93 2.72
C ARG A 549 10.97 -23.05 1.41
N TYR A 550 11.03 -22.03 0.57
CA TYR A 550 10.25 -21.96 -0.66
C TYR A 550 11.11 -21.42 -1.82
N LEU A 551 10.91 -21.98 -3.00
CA LEU A 551 11.53 -21.53 -4.25
C LEU A 551 10.49 -21.54 -5.37
N LYS A 552 10.46 -20.48 -6.18
CA LYS A 552 9.62 -20.40 -7.38
C LYS A 552 10.29 -19.57 -8.45
N GLU A 553 10.45 -20.14 -9.65
CA GLU A 553 10.90 -19.41 -10.83
C GLU A 553 9.72 -18.67 -11.47
N ASP A 554 9.94 -17.41 -11.89
CA ASP A 554 8.98 -16.65 -12.67
C ASP A 554 9.27 -16.75 -14.18
N VAL A 555 8.38 -16.18 -14.99
CA VAL A 555 8.49 -16.22 -16.47
C VAL A 555 9.70 -15.45 -17.01
N ALA A 556 10.31 -14.57 -16.22
CA ALA A 556 11.53 -13.83 -16.57
C ALA A 556 12.81 -14.56 -16.09
N GLY A 557 12.66 -15.67 -15.38
CA GLY A 557 13.73 -16.46 -14.81
C GLY A 557 14.24 -15.96 -13.45
N ASN A 558 13.59 -14.96 -12.84
CA ASN A 558 13.88 -14.57 -11.47
C ASN A 558 13.46 -15.68 -10.52
N ILE A 559 14.13 -15.75 -9.36
CA ILE A 559 13.87 -16.80 -8.39
C ILE A 559 13.31 -16.17 -7.12
N TRP A 560 12.04 -16.37 -6.89
CA TRP A 560 11.35 -16.00 -5.66
C TRP A 560 11.69 -17.02 -4.59
N PHE A 561 12.07 -16.55 -3.40
CA PHE A 561 12.43 -17.43 -2.30
C PHE A 561 11.89 -16.92 -0.98
N ILE A 562 11.67 -17.84 -0.05
CA ILE A 562 11.32 -17.51 1.34
C ILE A 562 12.39 -18.09 2.25
N HIS A 563 13.07 -17.19 2.95
CA HIS A 563 14.03 -17.46 4.00
C HIS A 563 13.38 -17.16 5.34
N GLU A 564 13.21 -18.17 6.19
CA GLU A 564 12.43 -18.06 7.42
C GLU A 564 11.01 -17.52 7.16
N LYS A 565 10.77 -16.23 7.39
CA LYS A 565 9.49 -15.52 7.11
C LYS A 565 9.70 -14.29 6.24
N ILE A 566 10.84 -14.19 5.58
CA ILE A 566 11.23 -13.07 4.73
C ILE A 566 11.09 -13.48 3.28
N LEU A 567 10.34 -12.70 2.51
CA LEU A 567 10.23 -12.86 1.06
C LEU A 567 11.36 -12.12 0.37
N GLY A 568 12.04 -12.82 -0.54
CA GLY A 568 13.05 -12.24 -1.41
C GLY A 568 12.92 -12.71 -2.84
N VAL A 569 13.56 -11.98 -3.74
CA VAL A 569 13.68 -12.28 -5.17
C VAL A 569 15.14 -12.18 -5.57
N VAL A 570 15.68 -13.21 -6.18
CA VAL A 570 16.93 -13.14 -6.96
C VAL A 570 16.55 -12.56 -8.32
N ASP A 571 16.74 -11.27 -8.50
CA ASP A 571 16.46 -10.55 -9.75
C ASP A 571 17.66 -10.68 -10.69
N ILE A 572 17.43 -11.30 -11.86
CA ILE A 572 18.45 -11.52 -12.88
C ILE A 572 18.32 -10.55 -14.06
N SER A 573 17.48 -9.53 -13.97
CA SER A 573 17.25 -8.57 -15.05
C SER A 573 18.44 -7.63 -15.31
N GLY A 574 19.38 -7.54 -14.37
CA GLY A 574 20.61 -6.75 -14.49
C GLY A 574 21.81 -7.55 -15.05
N LYS A 575 22.98 -6.91 -15.11
CA LYS A 575 24.24 -7.57 -15.49
C LYS A 575 24.66 -8.64 -14.50
N GLU A 576 24.45 -8.40 -13.23
CA GLU A 576 24.68 -9.34 -12.12
C GLU A 576 23.38 -9.56 -11.38
N PRO A 577 23.12 -10.80 -10.90
CA PRO A 577 21.97 -11.07 -10.05
C PRO A 577 22.03 -10.27 -8.76
N VAL A 578 20.90 -9.71 -8.35
CA VAL A 578 20.76 -8.99 -7.08
C VAL A 578 19.60 -9.57 -6.26
N ILE A 579 19.71 -9.51 -4.94
CA ILE A 579 18.60 -9.90 -4.07
C ILE A 579 17.82 -8.65 -3.70
N ILE A 580 16.49 -8.71 -3.91
CA ILE A 580 15.54 -7.70 -3.48
C ILE A 580 14.61 -8.34 -2.47
N TYR A 581 14.57 -7.81 -1.26
CA TYR A 581 13.64 -8.24 -0.23
C TYR A 581 12.37 -7.40 -0.25
N LEU A 582 11.24 -8.00 0.18
CA LEU A 582 9.95 -7.35 0.30
C LEU A 582 9.50 -7.36 1.78
N PRO A 583 10.10 -6.52 2.63
CA PRO A 583 9.87 -6.55 4.08
C PRO A 583 8.44 -6.21 4.48
N GLU A 584 7.66 -5.53 3.64
CA GLU A 584 6.25 -5.21 3.85
C GLU A 584 5.37 -6.46 4.00
N LEU A 585 5.86 -7.60 3.49
CA LEU A 585 5.17 -8.89 3.53
C LEU A 585 5.68 -9.81 4.65
N ASN A 586 6.68 -9.37 5.43
CA ASN A 586 7.18 -10.14 6.56
C ASN A 586 6.05 -10.43 7.56
N ASN A 587 5.97 -11.69 8.01
CA ASN A 587 4.92 -12.18 8.92
C ASN A 587 3.48 -12.09 8.39
N LYS A 588 3.25 -11.77 7.10
CA LYS A 588 1.92 -11.77 6.47
C LYS A 588 1.67 -13.04 5.65
N MET A 589 2.72 -13.79 5.32
CA MET A 589 2.64 -15.03 4.55
C MET A 589 2.14 -16.19 5.41
N LEU A 590 1.46 -17.13 4.78
CA LEU A 590 0.99 -18.36 5.43
C LEU A 590 2.17 -19.31 5.65
N SER A 591 2.74 -19.30 6.85
CA SER A 591 3.89 -20.12 7.20
C SER A 591 3.59 -21.62 7.11
N GLY A 592 4.46 -22.37 6.45
CA GLY A 592 4.30 -23.79 6.19
C GLY A 592 3.42 -24.12 4.98
N PHE A 593 2.75 -23.11 4.39
CA PHE A 593 1.93 -23.23 3.17
C PHE A 593 2.22 -22.08 2.20
N GLU A 594 3.49 -21.75 2.09
CA GLU A 594 3.97 -20.71 1.21
C GLU A 594 3.55 -20.97 -0.23
N PHE A 595 3.04 -19.94 -0.89
CA PHE A 595 2.56 -20.03 -2.26
C PHE A 595 2.80 -18.72 -3.01
N ILE A 596 3.42 -18.81 -4.19
CA ILE A 596 3.67 -17.69 -5.09
C ILE A 596 3.25 -18.09 -6.50
N TYR A 597 2.42 -17.28 -7.13
CA TYR A 597 1.99 -17.44 -8.52
C TYR A 597 2.39 -16.21 -9.33
N PRO A 598 3.56 -16.25 -9.99
CA PRO A 598 4.02 -15.19 -10.87
C PRO A 598 3.37 -15.35 -12.26
N VAL A 599 2.46 -14.44 -12.60
CA VAL A 599 1.83 -14.38 -13.94
C VAL A 599 2.75 -13.64 -14.91
N ASP A 600 3.16 -12.46 -14.52
CA ASP A 600 4.13 -11.60 -15.19
C ASP A 600 4.76 -10.63 -14.19
N LYS A 601 5.64 -9.72 -14.63
CA LYS A 601 6.33 -8.75 -13.76
C LYS A 601 5.42 -7.71 -13.09
N ASN A 602 4.18 -7.54 -13.55
CA ASN A 602 3.20 -6.63 -12.95
C ASN A 602 2.19 -7.36 -12.06
N ASN A 603 2.11 -8.70 -12.17
CA ASN A 603 1.06 -9.50 -11.55
C ASN A 603 1.64 -10.76 -10.91
N ILE A 604 1.93 -10.68 -9.64
CA ILE A 604 2.37 -11.81 -8.82
C ILE A 604 1.40 -11.94 -7.64
N PHE A 605 0.86 -13.14 -7.45
CA PHE A 605 -0.05 -13.43 -6.34
C PHE A 605 0.69 -14.25 -5.29
N LEU A 606 0.62 -13.78 -4.04
CA LEU A 606 1.23 -14.42 -2.87
C LEU A 606 0.14 -14.85 -1.90
N GLY A 607 0.19 -16.10 -1.43
CA GLY A 607 -0.72 -16.59 -0.39
C GLY A 607 -0.42 -15.95 0.97
N GLY A 608 -1.46 -15.50 1.67
CA GLY A 608 -1.35 -14.83 2.95
C GLY A 608 -2.18 -15.51 4.06
N GLU A 609 -1.92 -15.14 5.29
CA GLU A 609 -2.75 -15.55 6.43
C GLU A 609 -4.20 -15.08 6.29
N LYS A 610 -4.39 -13.95 5.60
CA LYS A 610 -5.69 -13.36 5.28
C LYS A 610 -5.77 -13.12 3.76
N GLY A 611 -6.36 -14.07 3.02
CA GLY A 611 -6.48 -13.96 1.57
C GLY A 611 -5.14 -14.02 0.84
N PHE A 612 -4.95 -13.11 -0.11
CA PHE A 612 -3.78 -13.04 -0.96
C PHE A 612 -3.22 -11.62 -1.00
N PHE A 613 -1.97 -11.50 -1.40
CA PHE A 613 -1.36 -10.24 -1.81
C PHE A 613 -1.10 -10.27 -3.32
N HIS A 614 -1.43 -9.19 -3.98
CA HIS A 614 -1.00 -8.90 -5.34
C HIS A 614 0.24 -8.00 -5.28
N ILE A 615 1.28 -8.36 -6.00
CA ILE A 615 2.54 -7.63 -6.07
C ILE A 615 2.77 -7.19 -7.52
N ASN A 616 2.84 -5.89 -7.75
CA ASN A 616 3.34 -5.32 -8.98
C ASN A 616 4.86 -5.12 -8.84
N TYR A 617 5.64 -6.14 -9.19
CA TYR A 617 7.10 -6.16 -8.97
C TYR A 617 7.85 -5.09 -9.78
N GLU A 618 7.38 -4.79 -11.00
CA GLU A 618 7.95 -3.72 -11.81
C GLU A 618 7.77 -2.35 -11.15
N LYS A 619 6.60 -2.10 -10.55
CA LYS A 619 6.32 -0.89 -9.77
C LYS A 619 7.14 -0.89 -8.48
N TYR A 620 7.22 -2.02 -7.78
CA TYR A 620 7.95 -2.15 -6.52
C TYR A 620 9.42 -1.67 -6.65
N LYS A 621 10.11 -2.13 -7.69
CA LYS A 621 11.50 -1.72 -7.95
C LYS A 621 11.66 -0.20 -8.21
N LYS A 622 10.63 0.45 -8.75
CA LYS A 622 10.65 1.88 -9.09
C LYS A 622 10.24 2.80 -7.94
N THR A 623 9.52 2.27 -6.96
CA THR A 623 8.92 3.06 -5.87
C THR A 623 9.63 2.87 -4.53
N LEU A 624 10.81 2.24 -4.52
CA LEU A 624 11.63 2.17 -3.31
C LEU A 624 11.95 3.60 -2.83
N PRO A 625 11.61 3.95 -1.58
CA PRO A 625 11.81 5.30 -1.07
C PRO A 625 13.30 5.60 -0.89
N ASP A 626 13.69 6.84 -1.19
CA ASP A 626 14.98 7.37 -0.76
C ASP A 626 14.90 7.66 0.75
N LEU A 627 15.66 6.90 1.54
CA LEU A 627 15.61 6.97 2.99
C LEU A 627 16.51 8.08 3.50
N GLN A 628 15.92 9.14 4.06
CA GLN A 628 16.63 10.22 4.72
C GLN A 628 16.35 10.16 6.22
N VAL A 629 17.38 9.90 7.01
CA VAL A 629 17.30 9.91 8.47
C VAL A 629 17.55 11.33 8.97
N GLN A 630 16.70 11.78 9.88
CA GLN A 630 16.81 13.08 10.52
C GLN A 630 16.86 12.92 12.04
N ILE A 631 17.72 13.70 12.71
CA ILE A 631 17.70 13.82 14.17
C ILE A 631 16.49 14.68 14.53
N ARG A 632 15.61 14.15 15.36
CA ARG A 632 14.34 14.77 15.78
C ARG A 632 14.43 15.49 17.10
N THR A 633 15.10 14.90 18.07
CA THR A 633 15.38 15.59 19.32
C THR A 633 16.78 15.25 19.83
N VAL A 634 17.37 16.19 20.53
CA VAL A 634 18.54 15.96 21.35
C VAL A 634 18.24 16.47 22.75
N ARG A 635 18.33 15.58 23.72
CA ARG A 635 18.03 15.89 25.13
C ARG A 635 19.21 15.59 26.02
N ILE A 636 19.31 16.37 27.06
CA ILE A 636 20.21 16.10 28.18
C ILE A 636 19.36 15.53 29.31
N ILE A 637 19.75 14.36 29.79
CA ILE A 637 19.09 13.66 30.87
C ILE A 637 20.01 13.68 32.08
N ASP A 638 19.62 14.48 33.08
CA ASP A 638 20.22 14.52 34.41
C ASP A 638 19.09 14.46 35.45
N LYS A 639 19.11 15.28 36.48
CA LYS A 639 17.99 15.43 37.43
C LYS A 639 16.73 15.98 36.76
N THR A 640 16.90 16.73 35.67
CA THR A 640 15.84 17.25 34.81
C THR A 640 16.12 16.89 33.37
N ASP A 641 15.07 16.57 32.59
CA ASP A 641 15.16 16.33 31.16
C ASP A 641 15.10 17.68 30.41
N SER A 642 16.21 18.10 29.83
CA SER A 642 16.36 19.39 29.15
C SER A 642 16.51 19.21 27.64
N LEU A 643 15.68 19.89 26.86
CA LEU A 643 15.74 19.86 25.40
C LEU A 643 16.85 20.76 24.87
N LEU A 644 17.83 20.17 24.18
CA LEU A 644 18.89 20.91 23.46
C LEU A 644 18.46 21.28 22.05
N PHE A 645 17.81 20.34 21.34
CA PHE A 645 17.37 20.48 19.97
C PHE A 645 16.04 19.82 19.75
N GLY A 646 15.10 20.53 19.11
CA GLY A 646 13.71 20.12 18.92
C GLY A 646 13.35 19.63 17.51
N GLY A 647 14.34 19.40 16.64
CA GLY A 647 14.13 18.71 15.35
C GLY A 647 13.82 19.62 14.14
N TYR A 648 13.62 20.92 14.34
CA TYR A 648 13.32 21.84 13.25
C TYR A 648 14.46 22.82 13.04
N PHE A 649 14.93 22.91 11.79
CA PHE A 649 15.97 23.87 11.40
C PHE A 649 15.35 25.02 10.60
N ALA A 650 15.82 26.23 10.88
CA ALA A 650 15.58 27.35 9.99
C ALA A 650 16.40 27.12 8.70
N PRO A 651 15.79 27.30 7.50
CA PRO A 651 16.52 27.12 6.26
C PRO A 651 17.57 28.22 6.13
N VAL A 652 18.82 27.82 5.97
CA VAL A 652 19.91 28.72 5.57
C VAL A 652 20.24 28.37 4.11
N ASN A 653 19.97 29.29 3.18
CA ASN A 653 20.27 29.15 1.74
C ASN A 653 19.78 27.85 1.12
N GLU A 654 18.50 27.50 1.33
CA GLU A 654 17.84 26.30 0.79
C GLU A 654 18.42 24.94 1.23
N THR A 655 19.53 24.93 1.96
CA THR A 655 20.10 23.72 2.56
C THR A 655 19.72 23.63 4.03
N GLN A 656 19.32 22.44 4.47
CA GLN A 656 19.00 22.14 5.88
C GLN A 656 20.28 21.82 6.65
N VAL A 657 21.21 22.74 6.67
CA VAL A 657 22.43 22.59 7.45
C VAL A 657 22.26 23.43 8.71
N GLN A 658 22.50 22.83 9.86
CA GLN A 658 22.56 23.54 11.12
C GLN A 658 23.73 24.54 11.01
N ASP A 659 23.46 25.84 11.28
CA ASP A 659 24.52 26.86 11.37
C ASP A 659 25.49 26.44 12.47
N ALA A 660 26.79 26.51 12.17
CA ALA A 660 27.85 26.21 13.14
C ALA A 660 27.73 27.04 14.43
N VAL A 661 27.18 28.26 14.34
CA VAL A 661 26.88 29.13 15.50
C VAL A 661 25.73 28.61 16.35
N ALA A 662 24.84 27.79 15.75
CA ALA A 662 23.68 27.18 16.45
C ALA A 662 23.98 25.82 17.09
N VAL A 663 25.22 25.31 16.95
CA VAL A 663 25.65 24.09 17.64
C VAL A 663 25.80 24.37 19.12
N PRO A 664 25.03 23.78 20.02
CA PRO A 664 25.12 24.05 21.45
C PRO A 664 26.45 23.51 21.99
N ALA A 665 27.19 24.36 22.73
CA ALA A 665 28.28 23.91 23.58
C ALA A 665 27.68 23.27 24.84
N ILE A 666 28.12 22.07 25.18
CA ILE A 666 27.62 21.30 26.32
C ILE A 666 28.75 21.21 27.34
N SER A 667 28.44 21.53 28.61
CA SER A 667 29.39 21.34 29.72
C SER A 667 29.63 19.84 29.96
N ASP A 668 30.80 19.46 30.42
CA ASP A 668 31.16 18.08 30.81
C ASP A 668 30.48 17.58 32.09
N ASP A 669 29.77 18.47 32.80
CA ASP A 669 28.93 18.07 33.95
C ASP A 669 27.73 17.19 33.61
N TRP A 670 27.39 17.07 32.31
CA TRP A 670 26.21 16.34 31.85
C TRP A 670 26.48 14.84 31.75
N LYS A 671 25.58 14.03 32.34
CA LYS A 671 25.79 12.58 32.45
C LYS A 671 25.30 11.78 31.24
N THR A 672 24.19 12.20 30.62
CA THR A 672 23.57 11.43 29.55
C THR A 672 23.00 12.37 28.48
N ILE A 673 23.32 12.06 27.22
CA ILE A 673 22.73 12.72 26.05
C ILE A 673 21.91 11.69 25.29
N ARG A 674 20.62 11.99 25.02
CA ARG A 674 19.73 11.18 24.21
C ARG A 674 19.51 11.83 22.86
N PHE A 675 19.72 11.07 21.81
CA PHE A 675 19.36 11.40 20.42
C PHE A 675 18.14 10.59 20.03
N GLU A 676 17.09 11.25 19.50
CA GLU A 676 15.96 10.62 18.83
C GLU A 676 16.05 10.91 17.35
N PHE A 677 15.82 9.92 16.51
CA PHE A 677 15.92 10.02 15.07
C PHE A 677 14.80 9.22 14.38
N SER A 678 14.41 9.65 13.19
CA SER A 678 13.41 8.97 12.38
C SER A 678 13.62 9.27 10.90
N THR A 679 12.91 8.53 10.05
CA THR A 679 12.75 8.84 8.63
C THR A 679 11.26 9.05 8.35
N ALA A 680 10.94 10.04 7.51
CA ALA A 680 9.57 10.36 7.14
C ALA A 680 9.05 9.39 6.05
N VAL A 681 9.10 8.08 6.35
CA VAL A 681 8.50 7.02 5.55
C VAL A 681 7.29 6.50 6.30
N PHE A 682 6.13 6.60 5.65
CA PHE A 682 4.84 6.22 6.22
C PHE A 682 4.40 4.88 5.64
N GLY A 683 3.61 4.11 6.37
CA GLY A 683 3.05 2.86 5.90
C GLY A 683 3.67 1.62 6.52
N TYR A 684 4.98 1.54 6.69
CA TYR A 684 5.67 0.34 7.19
C TYR A 684 6.77 0.65 8.21
N PRO A 685 6.47 1.35 9.31
CA PRO A 685 7.49 1.77 10.28
C PRO A 685 8.19 0.58 10.98
N SER A 686 7.55 -0.59 11.06
CA SER A 686 8.12 -1.81 11.63
C SER A 686 9.25 -2.43 10.81
N ASN A 687 9.39 -2.03 9.54
CA ASN A 687 10.38 -2.58 8.61
C ASN A 687 11.64 -1.71 8.51
N LEU A 688 11.69 -0.61 9.27
CA LEU A 688 12.83 0.31 9.28
C LEU A 688 13.80 -0.10 10.38
N GLU A 689 15.06 -0.24 10.00
CA GLU A 689 16.18 -0.46 10.91
C GLU A 689 17.19 0.68 10.77
N TYR A 690 17.83 1.01 11.87
CA TYR A 690 18.80 2.09 11.98
C TYR A 690 20.12 1.56 12.51
N SER A 691 21.22 2.13 12.02
CA SER A 691 22.53 1.97 12.59
C SER A 691 23.09 3.35 12.92
N TYR A 692 23.77 3.49 14.03
CA TYR A 692 24.30 4.76 14.53
C TYR A 692 25.76 4.65 14.95
N ARG A 693 26.45 5.78 14.88
CA ARG A 693 27.83 5.92 15.32
C ARG A 693 28.09 7.35 15.78
N LEU A 694 28.61 7.54 16.97
CA LEU A 694 29.10 8.82 17.43
C LEU A 694 30.60 8.92 17.09
N LYS A 695 30.93 9.81 16.14
CA LYS A 695 32.32 10.01 15.71
C LYS A 695 33.16 10.54 16.87
N GLY A 696 34.30 9.92 17.10
CA GLY A 696 35.21 10.26 18.23
C GLY A 696 34.96 9.44 19.50
N PHE A 697 33.84 8.73 19.60
CA PHE A 697 33.50 7.87 20.74
C PHE A 697 33.33 6.40 20.33
N ASP A 698 32.48 6.12 19.35
CA ASP A 698 32.25 4.75 18.87
C ASP A 698 33.33 4.35 17.85
N ALA A 699 33.95 3.18 18.03
CA ALA A 699 34.92 2.63 17.09
C ALA A 699 34.25 2.23 15.76
N ASN A 700 33.09 1.57 15.82
CA ASN A 700 32.35 1.03 14.68
C ASN A 700 30.89 1.50 14.69
N TRP A 701 30.21 1.30 13.56
CA TRP A 701 28.76 1.41 13.50
C TRP A 701 28.12 0.34 14.40
N SER A 702 26.97 0.69 15.01
CA SER A 702 26.16 -0.29 15.75
C SER A 702 25.60 -1.35 14.81
N ASP A 703 25.19 -2.48 15.36
CA ASP A 703 24.30 -3.40 14.65
C ASP A 703 22.99 -2.71 14.27
N TRP A 704 22.35 -3.19 13.20
CA TRP A 704 21.06 -2.68 12.76
C TRP A 704 19.97 -2.99 13.81
N THR A 705 19.12 -2.02 14.08
CA THR A 705 18.08 -2.10 15.11
C THR A 705 16.85 -1.26 14.73
N THR A 706 15.68 -1.67 15.18
CA THR A 706 14.42 -0.92 15.03
C THR A 706 14.29 0.25 16.03
N ARG A 707 15.27 0.43 16.90
CA ARG A 707 15.27 1.56 17.86
C ARG A 707 15.47 2.88 17.14
N THR A 708 14.71 3.88 17.55
CA THR A 708 14.76 5.25 17.02
C THR A 708 15.37 6.25 18.01
N GLU A 709 16.05 5.73 19.02
CA GLU A 709 16.76 6.54 20.03
C GLU A 709 18.07 5.88 20.44
N LYS A 710 19.02 6.73 20.85
CA LYS A 710 20.30 6.31 21.40
C LYS A 710 20.72 7.24 22.53
N GLU A 711 21.09 6.66 23.66
CA GLU A 711 21.69 7.35 24.78
C GLU A 711 23.20 7.13 24.83
N TYR A 712 23.92 8.19 25.09
CA TYR A 712 25.34 8.18 25.41
C TYR A 712 25.55 8.73 26.81
N THR A 713 26.25 7.98 27.67
CA THR A 713 26.55 8.33 29.05
C THR A 713 28.04 8.59 29.22
N ASN A 714 28.40 9.52 30.10
CA ASN A 714 29.79 9.80 30.47
C ASN A 714 30.70 10.05 29.25
N LEU A 715 30.23 10.88 28.32
CA LEU A 715 31.06 11.29 27.18
C LEU A 715 32.26 12.09 27.71
N PRO A 716 33.48 11.78 27.26
CA PRO A 716 34.66 12.58 27.63
C PRO A 716 34.58 13.98 27.03
N ALA A 717 35.22 14.95 27.67
CA ALA A 717 35.39 16.28 27.09
C ALA A 717 36.12 16.18 25.75
N GLY A 718 35.61 16.87 24.74
CA GLY A 718 36.07 16.82 23.38
C GLY A 718 34.96 17.09 22.39
N SER A 719 35.20 16.99 21.12
CA SER A 719 34.24 17.25 20.07
C SER A 719 33.76 15.93 19.42
#